data_00b4ac87ecc92a1a2f3c59bfc6253d81
#
_entry.id   00b4ac87ecc92a1a2f3c59bfc6253d81
#
_cell.length_a   1.000
_cell.length_b   1.000
_cell.length_c   1.000
_cell.angle_alpha   90.00
_cell.angle_beta   90.00
_cell.angle_gamma   90.00
#
_symmetry.space_group_name_H-M   'P 1'
#
loop_
_entity.id
_entity.type
_entity.pdbx_description
1 polymer ?
#
loop_
_entity_poly.entity_id
_entity_poly.type
_entity_poly.pdbx_seq_one_letter_code
_entity_poly.pdbx_strand_id
1 'polypeptide(L)'
;MAKTSKETPLMKQYNQIKAKYPDALLLFRVGDFYETFKEDAVKTSQVLGIVLTSRNNGSEDTSLAGFPHHALNNYLPKLVKAGYRVAICDQLEDPKLTKTIVKRGVTELVTPGVALSDDILQTRKNNFLASVWLHSPLCGVSFLDISTGEYYLAEGDIPCIDKLLQNFQPNEVLIAKKQRKEIEEAFGKEWHYFGLEDWVYKEDFAYEALTKQFHTNSLKGFAVEQMRQGWISAGAILHYLSETQHHQLQHITNIKRIVSDEYVWMDKFTIRNLELYGGGEAGSVGLLEVIDKTLTPMGSRMLRRWLALPLTNLSEIQQRHQVVNTFVQHPELCQQVRDNLHKVNDIERLLSKIATGKITPRELVYLKNSLLAVLPLRNLVFPAEEVALRHLIERIHDLQELCDKIAHTLDEEAPVNILKGNVIRPGFSTDLDELRNLSHSGKEYLNQLLEREIAQTHISSLKIDSNNVFGYYFEVRNVHKDKVPAHWVRKQTLVNAERYISEELKEYEEKILHAQERITALEQEYFAALIEEVITYISPIQQTAIAIGEIDTLCGFATLATERQYTLPQLDNSLVINLKEARHPVIEQQLPPTQPYIANDIYLDNESQQIMMITGPNMSGKSALLRQTALIVLLAQIGSFVPAKQAQIGIVDKIFTRVGASDNISQGESTFMVEMNEAALILNNLSQRSLILLDEIGRGTSTYDGISIAWAIAEYLHEHPTHAKTLFATHYHELNEMQNEFARIKNFSVSVKEVKGSILFLRKLVEGGSEHSFGIHVAKMAGMPPYVIEKAEKVLEKLEKTHQLEDNKEQLSKKNKEGMQLSFFQLDDPLLESIKEQLIHTDIDNLTPIEALMKLNSIKKMLKK
;
A
#
# COMPACT_ATOMS: atom_id res chain seq x y z
N MET A 1 -28.70 -10.03 -51.81
CA MET A 1 -27.33 -10.56 -51.59
C MET A 1 -26.54 -9.49 -50.84
N ALA A 2 -26.36 -9.67 -49.54
CA ALA A 2 -25.54 -8.76 -48.75
C ALA A 2 -24.10 -8.90 -49.22
N LYS A 3 -23.44 -7.79 -49.58
CA LYS A 3 -22.01 -7.74 -49.87
C LYS A 3 -21.28 -8.10 -48.60
N THR A 4 -20.70 -9.29 -48.53
CA THR A 4 -19.74 -9.67 -47.53
C THR A 4 -18.55 -8.71 -47.63
N SER A 5 -18.47 -7.78 -46.69
CA SER A 5 -17.34 -6.85 -46.57
C SER A 5 -16.06 -7.65 -46.37
N LYS A 6 -15.11 -7.55 -47.31
CA LYS A 6 -13.80 -8.20 -47.20
C LYS A 6 -12.99 -7.42 -46.16
N GLU A 7 -13.00 -7.94 -44.93
CA GLU A 7 -12.11 -7.50 -43.86
C GLU A 7 -10.66 -7.56 -44.34
N THR A 8 -9.87 -6.52 -44.06
CA THR A 8 -8.46 -6.51 -44.43
C THR A 8 -7.70 -7.59 -43.67
N PRO A 9 -6.64 -8.22 -44.25
CA PRO A 9 -5.88 -9.27 -43.61
C PRO A 9 -5.27 -8.81 -42.26
N LEU A 10 -4.94 -7.52 -42.13
CA LEU A 10 -4.45 -6.91 -40.88
C LEU A 10 -5.55 -6.97 -39.77
N MET A 11 -6.76 -6.54 -40.09
CA MET A 11 -7.90 -6.54 -39.15
C MET A 11 -8.33 -7.96 -38.79
N LYS A 12 -8.23 -8.90 -39.73
CA LYS A 12 -8.48 -10.32 -39.43
C LYS A 12 -7.50 -10.84 -38.37
N GLN A 13 -6.22 -10.52 -38.51
CA GLN A 13 -5.22 -10.89 -37.52
C GLN A 13 -5.46 -10.21 -36.17
N TYR A 14 -5.79 -8.90 -36.17
CA TYR A 14 -6.18 -8.17 -34.97
C TYR A 14 -7.38 -8.80 -34.25
N ASN A 15 -8.48 -9.07 -34.97
CA ASN A 15 -9.69 -9.66 -34.40
C ASN A 15 -9.46 -11.07 -33.86
N GLN A 16 -8.62 -11.89 -34.51
CA GLN A 16 -8.22 -13.22 -34.03
C GLN A 16 -7.45 -13.15 -32.71
N ILE A 17 -6.55 -12.17 -32.57
CA ILE A 17 -5.77 -11.98 -31.34
C ILE A 17 -6.67 -11.36 -30.24
N LYS A 18 -7.46 -10.34 -30.56
CA LYS A 18 -8.38 -9.72 -29.61
C LYS A 18 -9.42 -10.70 -29.04
N ALA A 19 -9.88 -11.65 -29.85
CA ALA A 19 -10.80 -12.71 -29.38
C ALA A 19 -10.19 -13.61 -28.30
N LYS A 20 -8.85 -13.74 -28.24
CA LYS A 20 -8.15 -14.47 -27.17
C LYS A 20 -7.98 -13.65 -25.89
N TYR A 21 -7.99 -12.32 -26.00
CA TYR A 21 -7.79 -11.39 -24.90
C TYR A 21 -8.90 -10.34 -24.88
N PRO A 22 -10.19 -10.74 -24.71
CA PRO A 22 -11.33 -9.83 -24.85
C PRO A 22 -11.30 -8.68 -23.83
N ASP A 23 -10.83 -8.95 -22.62
CA ASP A 23 -10.82 -8.03 -21.48
C ASP A 23 -9.57 -7.14 -21.42
N ALA A 24 -8.58 -7.32 -22.32
CA ALA A 24 -7.36 -6.53 -22.36
C ALA A 24 -7.37 -5.50 -23.48
N LEU A 25 -6.83 -4.31 -23.26
CA LEU A 25 -6.51 -3.36 -24.31
C LEU A 25 -5.40 -3.94 -25.19
N LEU A 26 -5.64 -4.09 -26.49
CA LEU A 26 -4.66 -4.68 -27.38
C LEU A 26 -3.81 -3.59 -28.05
N LEU A 27 -2.57 -3.43 -27.63
CA LEU A 27 -1.55 -2.62 -28.30
C LEU A 27 -0.98 -3.43 -29.48
N PHE A 28 -1.46 -3.16 -30.68
CA PHE A 28 -1.14 -3.93 -31.86
C PHE A 28 -0.07 -3.25 -32.71
N ARG A 29 1.10 -3.86 -32.88
CA ARG A 29 2.24 -3.28 -33.62
C ARG A 29 1.96 -3.19 -35.10
N VAL A 30 1.95 -1.97 -35.62
CA VAL A 30 1.80 -1.70 -37.06
C VAL A 30 2.96 -0.78 -37.48
N GLY A 31 4.00 -1.36 -38.11
CA GLY A 31 5.23 -0.64 -38.43
C GLY A 31 5.89 -0.08 -37.17
N ASP A 32 6.06 1.25 -37.14
CA ASP A 32 6.71 1.95 -36.04
C ASP A 32 5.73 2.42 -34.93
N PHE A 33 4.45 2.00 -34.99
CA PHE A 33 3.42 2.40 -34.03
C PHE A 33 2.82 1.20 -33.32
N TYR A 34 2.38 1.41 -32.07
CA TYR A 34 1.33 0.61 -31.46
C TYR A 34 0.00 1.28 -31.72
N GLU A 35 -0.90 0.57 -32.37
CA GLU A 35 -2.25 1.00 -32.73
C GLU A 35 -3.28 0.23 -31.91
N THR A 36 -4.31 0.92 -31.45
CA THR A 36 -5.50 0.32 -30.83
C THR A 36 -6.72 0.61 -31.69
N PHE A 37 -7.70 -0.30 -31.73
CA PHE A 37 -8.85 -0.19 -32.62
C PHE A 37 -10.18 -0.28 -31.86
N LYS A 38 -11.26 0.23 -32.44
CA LYS A 38 -12.63 0.15 -31.92
C LYS A 38 -12.75 0.75 -30.52
N GLU A 39 -13.33 0.01 -29.57
CA GLU A 39 -13.49 0.43 -28.17
C GLU A 39 -12.14 0.65 -27.44
N ASP A 40 -11.14 -0.18 -27.74
CA ASP A 40 -9.80 -0.02 -27.17
C ASP A 40 -9.19 1.32 -27.57
N ALA A 41 -9.44 1.81 -28.78
CA ALA A 41 -8.96 3.11 -29.23
C ALA A 41 -9.59 4.27 -28.44
N VAL A 42 -10.88 4.19 -28.16
CA VAL A 42 -11.59 5.21 -27.38
C VAL A 42 -11.03 5.27 -25.95
N LYS A 43 -10.90 4.11 -25.29
CA LYS A 43 -10.33 4.01 -23.93
C LYS A 43 -8.89 4.53 -23.90
N THR A 44 -8.06 4.10 -24.86
CA THR A 44 -6.66 4.52 -24.97
C THR A 44 -6.53 6.03 -25.17
N SER A 45 -7.33 6.61 -26.08
CA SER A 45 -7.36 8.06 -26.31
C SER A 45 -7.74 8.84 -25.07
N GLN A 46 -8.76 8.40 -24.33
CA GLN A 46 -9.22 9.06 -23.10
C GLN A 46 -8.17 9.05 -21.99
N VAL A 47 -7.53 7.90 -21.75
CA VAL A 47 -6.54 7.75 -20.68
C VAL A 47 -5.23 8.46 -21.00
N LEU A 48 -4.77 8.35 -22.25
CA LEU A 48 -3.47 8.89 -22.66
C LEU A 48 -3.52 10.35 -23.09
N GLY A 49 -4.71 10.89 -23.37
CA GLY A 49 -4.87 12.24 -23.93
C GLY A 49 -4.35 12.37 -25.37
N ILE A 50 -4.33 11.26 -26.14
CA ILE A 50 -3.89 11.25 -27.55
C ILE A 50 -5.08 11.34 -28.49
N VAL A 51 -4.82 11.76 -29.73
CA VAL A 51 -5.86 11.99 -30.74
C VAL A 51 -6.55 10.68 -31.12
N LEU A 52 -7.87 10.66 -31.05
CA LEU A 52 -8.71 9.62 -31.63
C LEU A 52 -8.93 9.92 -33.11
N THR A 53 -8.49 9.04 -33.99
CA THR A 53 -8.65 9.13 -35.43
C THR A 53 -9.54 8.01 -35.96
N SER A 54 -9.81 7.98 -37.24
CA SER A 54 -10.44 6.85 -37.90
C SER A 54 -9.60 6.37 -39.06
N ARG A 55 -9.65 5.07 -39.33
CA ARG A 55 -9.00 4.43 -40.46
C ARG A 55 -10.02 3.64 -41.27
N ASN A 56 -10.03 3.86 -42.58
CA ASN A 56 -10.86 3.06 -43.47
C ASN A 56 -10.22 1.68 -43.69
N ASN A 57 -10.87 0.63 -43.17
CA ASN A 57 -10.39 -0.76 -43.21
C ASN A 57 -11.19 -1.63 -44.21
N GLY A 58 -11.66 -1.04 -45.28
CA GLY A 58 -12.28 -1.73 -46.41
C GLY A 58 -13.80 -1.60 -46.54
N SER A 59 -14.54 -1.46 -45.45
CA SER A 59 -16.01 -1.28 -45.47
C SER A 59 -16.55 -0.38 -44.36
N GLU A 60 -15.79 -0.15 -43.28
CA GLU A 60 -16.22 0.69 -42.17
C GLU A 60 -15.05 1.55 -41.69
N ASP A 61 -15.35 2.79 -41.30
CA ASP A 61 -14.40 3.64 -40.59
C ASP A 61 -14.27 3.12 -39.17
N THR A 62 -13.07 2.60 -38.85
CA THR A 62 -12.76 2.03 -37.53
C THR A 62 -12.01 3.07 -36.71
N SER A 63 -12.47 3.35 -35.49
CA SER A 63 -11.76 4.21 -34.54
C SER A 63 -10.35 3.68 -34.29
N LEU A 64 -9.35 4.59 -34.30
CA LEU A 64 -7.93 4.31 -34.14
C LEU A 64 -7.31 5.32 -33.19
N ALA A 65 -6.51 4.83 -32.25
CA ALA A 65 -5.60 5.64 -31.46
C ALA A 65 -4.24 4.91 -31.41
N GLY A 66 -3.14 5.64 -31.48
CA GLY A 66 -1.83 5.00 -31.49
C GLY A 66 -0.70 5.97 -31.13
N PHE A 67 0.43 5.39 -30.78
CA PHE A 67 1.65 6.11 -30.43
C PHE A 67 2.88 5.36 -30.96
N PRO A 68 4.03 6.05 -31.13
CA PRO A 68 5.26 5.42 -31.60
C PRO A 68 5.73 4.28 -30.67
N HIS A 69 6.17 3.16 -31.25
CA HIS A 69 6.52 1.97 -30.46
C HIS A 69 7.63 2.23 -29.43
N HIS A 70 8.60 3.09 -29.74
CA HIS A 70 9.67 3.47 -28.83
C HIS A 70 9.20 4.27 -27.61
N ALA A 71 7.96 4.78 -27.63
CA ALA A 71 7.33 5.51 -26.53
C ALA A 71 6.49 4.60 -25.62
N LEU A 72 6.54 3.26 -25.80
CA LEU A 72 5.78 2.29 -25.00
C LEU A 72 5.98 2.51 -23.50
N ASN A 73 7.20 2.70 -23.05
CA ASN A 73 7.55 2.89 -21.64
C ASN A 73 6.91 4.16 -21.02
N ASN A 74 6.56 5.15 -21.85
CA ASN A 74 5.90 6.38 -21.37
C ASN A 74 4.36 6.24 -21.29
N TYR A 75 3.76 5.41 -22.14
CA TYR A 75 2.30 5.29 -22.29
C TYR A 75 1.71 4.09 -21.57
N LEU A 76 2.40 2.94 -21.60
CA LEU A 76 1.97 1.70 -20.93
C LEU A 76 1.70 1.92 -19.42
N PRO A 77 2.57 2.60 -18.66
CA PRO A 77 2.31 2.84 -17.24
C PRO A 77 1.02 3.59 -16.96
N LYS A 78 0.62 4.53 -17.83
CA LYS A 78 -0.61 5.30 -17.65
C LYS A 78 -1.86 4.43 -17.83
N LEU A 79 -1.84 3.52 -18.81
CA LEU A 79 -2.94 2.57 -19.04
C LEU A 79 -3.08 1.58 -17.88
N VAL A 80 -1.97 1.02 -17.41
CA VAL A 80 -1.97 0.05 -16.31
C VAL A 80 -2.37 0.72 -14.97
N LYS A 81 -1.86 1.93 -14.67
CA LYS A 81 -2.27 2.71 -13.48
C LYS A 81 -3.75 3.12 -13.51
N ALA A 82 -4.35 3.24 -14.70
CA ALA A 82 -5.78 3.45 -14.87
C ALA A 82 -6.62 2.16 -14.67
N GLY A 83 -6.00 1.04 -14.29
CA GLY A 83 -6.66 -0.23 -14.01
C GLY A 83 -6.87 -1.14 -15.23
N TYR A 84 -6.33 -0.79 -16.39
CA TYR A 84 -6.50 -1.61 -17.60
C TYR A 84 -5.45 -2.71 -17.68
N ARG A 85 -5.89 -3.89 -18.14
CA ARG A 85 -5.02 -4.97 -18.60
C ARG A 85 -4.61 -4.65 -20.04
N VAL A 86 -3.32 -4.76 -20.35
CA VAL A 86 -2.78 -4.34 -21.65
C VAL A 86 -2.01 -5.50 -22.30
N ALA A 87 -2.50 -5.99 -23.44
CA ALA A 87 -1.82 -7.00 -24.23
C ALA A 87 -0.89 -6.32 -25.25
N ILE A 88 0.40 -6.56 -25.13
CA ILE A 88 1.42 -6.05 -26.08
C ILE A 88 1.57 -7.08 -27.18
N CYS A 89 1.24 -6.69 -28.39
CA CYS A 89 1.27 -7.53 -29.57
C CYS A 89 2.35 -7.05 -30.54
N ASP A 90 3.46 -7.78 -30.61
CA ASP A 90 4.60 -7.45 -31.45
C ASP A 90 4.68 -8.30 -32.72
N GLN A 91 5.55 -7.89 -33.63
CA GLN A 91 5.91 -8.61 -34.85
C GLN A 91 6.86 -9.75 -34.48
N LEU A 92 6.48 -10.99 -34.82
CA LEU A 92 7.28 -12.19 -34.53
C LEU A 92 8.27 -12.54 -35.67
N GLU A 93 8.21 -11.80 -36.77
CA GLU A 93 9.04 -12.03 -37.95
C GLU A 93 9.63 -10.69 -38.44
N ASP A 94 10.82 -10.72 -39.03
CA ASP A 94 11.40 -9.52 -39.61
C ASP A 94 10.60 -9.11 -40.87
N PRO A 95 10.06 -7.86 -40.89
CA PRO A 95 9.33 -7.33 -42.04
C PRO A 95 10.12 -7.35 -43.35
N LYS A 96 11.47 -7.25 -43.29
CA LYS A 96 12.34 -7.24 -44.46
C LYS A 96 12.46 -8.62 -45.10
N LEU A 97 12.23 -9.70 -44.38
CA LEU A 97 12.37 -11.09 -44.86
C LEU A 97 11.03 -11.68 -45.29
N THR A 98 9.90 -11.03 -44.99
CA THR A 98 8.55 -11.58 -45.19
C THR A 98 7.89 -10.98 -46.42
N LYS A 99 7.48 -11.82 -47.37
CA LYS A 99 6.74 -11.40 -48.61
C LYS A 99 5.21 -11.25 -48.39
N THR A 100 4.72 -11.67 -47.23
CA THR A 100 3.32 -11.66 -46.85
C THR A 100 3.10 -10.71 -45.65
N ILE A 101 1.92 -10.75 -45.02
CA ILE A 101 1.69 -9.99 -43.80
C ILE A 101 2.50 -10.59 -42.69
N VAL A 102 3.31 -9.76 -42.01
CA VAL A 102 4.14 -10.12 -40.84
C VAL A 102 3.26 -10.76 -39.79
N LYS A 103 3.66 -11.92 -39.30
CA LYS A 103 3.00 -12.61 -38.21
C LYS A 103 3.21 -11.85 -36.90
N ARG A 104 2.12 -11.68 -36.15
CA ARG A 104 2.11 -10.99 -34.84
C ARG A 104 1.58 -11.92 -33.77
N GLY A 105 2.05 -11.70 -32.54
CA GLY A 105 1.55 -12.40 -31.36
C GLY A 105 1.68 -11.54 -30.13
N VAL A 106 0.91 -11.90 -29.09
CA VAL A 106 1.05 -11.26 -27.78
C VAL A 106 2.33 -11.78 -27.14
N THR A 107 3.24 -10.86 -26.88
CA THR A 107 4.54 -11.14 -26.25
C THR A 107 4.46 -10.98 -24.73
N GLU A 108 3.57 -10.12 -24.27
CA GLU A 108 3.38 -9.84 -22.85
C GLU A 108 1.95 -9.34 -22.58
N LEU A 109 1.36 -9.77 -21.46
CA LEU A 109 0.11 -9.23 -20.94
C LEU A 109 0.42 -8.54 -19.60
N VAL A 110 0.43 -7.21 -19.60
CA VAL A 110 0.70 -6.40 -18.41
C VAL A 110 -0.61 -6.04 -17.74
N THR A 111 -0.70 -6.31 -16.43
CA THR A 111 -1.89 -6.02 -15.63
C THR A 111 -1.49 -5.24 -14.36
N PRO A 112 -2.44 -4.60 -13.65
CA PRO A 112 -2.12 -3.89 -12.42
C PRO A 112 -1.41 -4.74 -11.37
N GLY A 113 -1.78 -6.03 -11.25
CA GLY A 113 -1.19 -6.97 -10.28
C GLY A 113 0.11 -7.64 -10.77
N VAL A 114 0.40 -7.62 -12.10
CA VAL A 114 1.52 -8.34 -12.69
C VAL A 114 2.40 -7.38 -13.49
N ALA A 115 2.96 -6.39 -12.83
CA ALA A 115 3.86 -5.41 -13.42
C ALA A 115 5.29 -5.59 -12.90
N LEU A 116 6.29 -5.52 -13.80
CA LEU A 116 7.72 -5.62 -13.49
C LEU A 116 8.48 -4.31 -13.81
N SER A 117 7.86 -3.40 -14.57
CA SER A 117 8.50 -2.14 -14.96
C SER A 117 8.53 -1.14 -13.80
N ASP A 118 9.70 -0.54 -13.55
CA ASP A 118 9.88 0.50 -12.51
C ASP A 118 9.01 1.74 -12.76
N ASP A 119 8.63 2.02 -14.01
CA ASP A 119 7.75 3.14 -14.37
C ASP A 119 6.30 2.93 -13.86
N ILE A 120 5.91 1.67 -13.66
CA ILE A 120 4.58 1.30 -13.13
C ILE A 120 4.64 1.19 -11.62
N LEU A 121 5.68 0.56 -11.10
CA LEU A 121 5.84 0.21 -9.69
C LEU A 121 6.19 1.44 -8.84
N GLN A 122 5.64 1.48 -7.62
CA GLN A 122 6.11 2.40 -6.58
C GLN A 122 7.31 1.76 -5.87
N THR A 123 8.41 2.49 -5.74
CA THR A 123 9.68 1.94 -5.25
C THR A 123 9.57 1.39 -3.82
N ARG A 124 8.87 2.12 -2.94
CA ARG A 124 8.73 1.79 -1.50
C ARG A 124 7.48 0.98 -1.15
N LYS A 125 6.70 0.53 -2.15
CA LYS A 125 5.46 -0.24 -1.95
C LYS A 125 5.51 -1.53 -2.75
N ASN A 126 4.96 -2.61 -2.16
CA ASN A 126 4.72 -3.86 -2.88
C ASN A 126 3.61 -3.72 -3.92
N ASN A 127 3.66 -4.58 -4.94
CA ASN A 127 2.64 -4.68 -5.99
C ASN A 127 1.95 -6.04 -5.92
N PHE A 128 1.05 -6.20 -4.94
CA PHE A 128 0.41 -7.49 -4.74
C PHE A 128 -0.68 -7.79 -5.75
N LEU A 129 -0.62 -8.99 -6.31
CA LEU A 129 -1.70 -9.73 -6.93
C LEU A 129 -2.31 -10.64 -5.85
N ALA A 130 -3.63 -10.56 -5.63
CA ALA A 130 -4.31 -11.47 -4.71
C ALA A 130 -5.16 -12.50 -5.45
N SER A 131 -5.45 -13.62 -4.80
CA SER A 131 -6.50 -14.56 -5.20
C SER A 131 -7.35 -14.90 -4.00
N VAL A 132 -8.68 -14.92 -4.18
CA VAL A 132 -9.64 -15.23 -3.13
C VAL A 132 -10.49 -16.42 -3.56
N TRP A 133 -10.63 -17.38 -2.67
CA TRP A 133 -11.49 -18.55 -2.84
C TRP A 133 -12.46 -18.65 -1.66
N LEU A 134 -13.77 -18.48 -1.95
CA LEU A 134 -14.80 -18.64 -0.92
C LEU A 134 -15.16 -20.13 -0.76
N HIS A 135 -15.07 -20.60 0.47
CA HIS A 135 -15.52 -21.94 0.86
C HIS A 135 -15.93 -21.91 2.33
N SER A 136 -17.21 -22.21 2.61
CA SER A 136 -17.72 -22.21 4.00
C SER A 136 -17.27 -23.47 4.74
N PRO A 137 -16.78 -23.38 5.99
CA PRO A 137 -16.67 -22.20 6.84
C PRO A 137 -15.35 -21.40 6.67
N LEU A 138 -14.34 -21.95 5.99
CA LEU A 138 -13.02 -21.34 5.83
C LEU A 138 -12.79 -20.90 4.39
N CYS A 139 -12.50 -19.63 4.19
CA CYS A 139 -12.08 -19.07 2.92
C CYS A 139 -10.56 -19.07 2.79
N GLY A 140 -10.04 -19.13 1.56
CA GLY A 140 -8.61 -19.02 1.28
C GLY A 140 -8.26 -17.72 0.59
N VAL A 141 -7.11 -17.15 0.94
CA VAL A 141 -6.52 -16.01 0.23
C VAL A 141 -5.03 -16.21 0.04
N SER A 142 -4.52 -15.72 -1.07
CA SER A 142 -3.08 -15.66 -1.32
C SER A 142 -2.70 -14.32 -1.94
N PHE A 143 -1.45 -13.90 -1.68
CA PHE A 143 -0.89 -12.64 -2.16
C PHE A 143 0.48 -12.91 -2.75
N LEU A 144 0.73 -12.44 -3.96
CA LEU A 144 2.03 -12.53 -4.62
C LEU A 144 2.45 -11.17 -5.14
N ASP A 145 3.66 -10.75 -4.81
CA ASP A 145 4.36 -9.67 -5.51
C ASP A 145 5.40 -10.27 -6.46
N ILE A 146 5.08 -10.31 -7.75
CA ILE A 146 5.98 -10.85 -8.76
C ILE A 146 7.29 -10.06 -8.87
N SER A 147 7.29 -8.78 -8.50
CA SER A 147 8.47 -7.92 -8.59
C SER A 147 9.50 -8.18 -7.48
N THR A 148 9.10 -8.85 -6.39
CA THR A 148 9.98 -9.18 -5.25
C THR A 148 10.08 -10.67 -4.98
N GLY A 149 9.14 -11.46 -5.51
CA GLY A 149 9.02 -12.89 -5.25
C GLY A 149 8.36 -13.23 -3.91
N GLU A 150 7.77 -12.25 -3.23
CA GLU A 150 7.07 -12.47 -1.96
C GLU A 150 5.73 -13.15 -2.20
N TYR A 151 5.54 -14.32 -1.59
CA TYR A 151 4.33 -15.12 -1.72
C TYR A 151 3.78 -15.51 -0.35
N TYR A 152 2.52 -15.14 -0.11
CA TYR A 152 1.80 -15.41 1.14
C TYR A 152 0.51 -16.14 0.89
N LEU A 153 0.08 -16.96 1.86
CA LEU A 153 -1.26 -17.53 1.89
C LEU A 153 -1.84 -17.52 3.31
N ALA A 154 -3.16 -17.46 3.39
CA ALA A 154 -3.91 -17.53 4.63
C ALA A 154 -5.24 -18.27 4.43
N GLU A 155 -5.76 -18.77 5.53
CA GLU A 155 -7.13 -19.23 5.66
C GLU A 155 -7.82 -18.53 6.82
N GLY A 156 -9.11 -18.28 6.68
CA GLY A 156 -9.91 -17.68 7.72
C GLY A 156 -11.37 -17.51 7.32
N ASP A 157 -12.14 -16.93 8.20
CA ASP A 157 -13.48 -16.44 7.91
C ASP A 157 -13.47 -15.18 7.04
N ILE A 158 -14.62 -14.75 6.57
CA ILE A 158 -14.75 -13.55 5.71
C ILE A 158 -14.13 -12.30 6.36
N PRO A 159 -14.35 -11.99 7.66
CA PRO A 159 -13.70 -10.87 8.31
C PRO A 159 -12.17 -10.95 8.32
N CYS A 160 -11.61 -12.13 8.49
CA CYS A 160 -10.16 -12.35 8.44
C CYS A 160 -9.59 -12.06 7.05
N ILE A 161 -10.25 -12.55 5.99
CA ILE A 161 -9.82 -12.30 4.61
C ILE A 161 -9.97 -10.82 4.24
N ASP A 162 -11.07 -10.15 4.63
CA ASP A 162 -11.27 -8.69 4.39
C ASP A 162 -10.13 -7.89 5.04
N LYS A 163 -9.78 -8.20 6.30
CA LYS A 163 -8.62 -7.60 6.98
C LYS A 163 -7.34 -7.73 6.16
N LEU A 164 -7.03 -8.93 5.68
CA LEU A 164 -5.81 -9.17 4.92
C LEU A 164 -5.81 -8.40 3.58
N LEU A 165 -6.94 -8.34 2.88
CA LEU A 165 -7.09 -7.53 1.67
C LEU A 165 -6.83 -6.05 1.95
N GLN A 166 -7.36 -5.50 3.05
CA GLN A 166 -7.15 -4.10 3.46
C GLN A 166 -5.68 -3.83 3.85
N ASN A 167 -5.02 -4.76 4.51
CA ASN A 167 -3.63 -4.63 4.92
C ASN A 167 -2.64 -4.71 3.74
N PHE A 168 -2.83 -5.67 2.85
CA PHE A 168 -1.96 -5.90 1.71
C PHE A 168 -2.27 -4.97 0.54
N GLN A 169 -3.51 -4.45 0.44
CA GLN A 169 -3.95 -3.53 -0.61
C GLN A 169 -3.57 -4.01 -2.02
N PRO A 170 -4.04 -5.19 -2.46
CA PRO A 170 -3.67 -5.74 -3.76
C PRO A 170 -4.17 -4.84 -4.89
N ASN A 171 -3.37 -4.72 -5.95
CA ASN A 171 -3.73 -3.95 -7.13
C ASN A 171 -4.68 -4.71 -8.08
N GLU A 172 -4.78 -6.03 -7.93
CA GLU A 172 -5.68 -6.90 -8.68
C GLU A 172 -6.05 -8.12 -7.83
N VAL A 173 -7.30 -8.56 -7.90
CA VAL A 173 -7.83 -9.70 -7.13
C VAL A 173 -8.43 -10.74 -8.07
N LEU A 174 -7.88 -11.93 -8.07
CA LEU A 174 -8.36 -13.08 -8.84
C LEU A 174 -9.47 -13.78 -8.08
N ILE A 175 -10.52 -14.16 -8.79
CA ILE A 175 -11.71 -14.81 -8.23
C ILE A 175 -12.24 -15.88 -9.19
N ALA A 176 -12.96 -16.86 -8.68
CA ALA A 176 -13.72 -17.78 -9.54
C ALA A 176 -14.91 -17.04 -10.15
N LYS A 177 -15.13 -17.18 -11.47
CA LYS A 177 -16.21 -16.46 -12.20
C LYS A 177 -17.57 -16.63 -11.55
N LYS A 178 -17.89 -17.83 -11.06
CA LYS A 178 -19.18 -18.12 -10.42
C LYS A 178 -19.37 -17.44 -9.08
N GLN A 179 -18.29 -17.15 -8.34
CA GLN A 179 -18.35 -16.58 -7.00
C GLN A 179 -18.34 -15.04 -7.02
N ARG A 180 -18.30 -14.41 -8.19
CA ARG A 180 -18.10 -12.95 -8.31
C ARG A 180 -19.10 -12.14 -7.48
N LYS A 181 -20.39 -12.48 -7.53
CA LYS A 181 -21.42 -11.75 -6.78
C LYS A 181 -21.23 -11.89 -5.27
N GLU A 182 -20.98 -13.11 -4.80
CA GLU A 182 -20.76 -13.40 -3.39
C GLU A 182 -19.51 -12.67 -2.85
N ILE A 183 -18.45 -12.62 -3.65
CA ILE A 183 -17.19 -11.92 -3.31
C ILE A 183 -17.38 -10.41 -3.28
N GLU A 184 -18.09 -9.83 -4.28
CA GLU A 184 -18.39 -8.39 -4.31
C GLU A 184 -19.31 -7.98 -3.14
N GLU A 185 -20.21 -8.86 -2.70
CA GLU A 185 -21.05 -8.65 -1.50
C GLU A 185 -20.24 -8.74 -0.20
N ALA A 186 -19.27 -9.67 -0.12
CA ALA A 186 -18.47 -9.90 1.08
C ALA A 186 -17.36 -8.86 1.28
N PHE A 187 -16.67 -8.44 0.21
CA PHE A 187 -15.43 -7.63 0.29
C PHE A 187 -15.54 -6.26 -0.39
N GLY A 188 -16.72 -5.90 -0.92
CA GLY A 188 -16.92 -4.61 -1.62
C GLY A 188 -16.62 -4.69 -3.11
N LYS A 189 -16.86 -3.55 -3.82
CA LYS A 189 -16.69 -3.42 -5.27
C LYS A 189 -15.49 -2.56 -5.65
N GLU A 190 -14.75 -2.09 -4.68
CA GLU A 190 -13.60 -1.20 -4.85
C GLU A 190 -12.37 -1.90 -5.44
N TRP A 191 -12.31 -3.24 -5.38
CA TRP A 191 -11.17 -4.00 -5.88
C TRP A 191 -11.26 -4.26 -7.39
N HIS A 192 -10.11 -4.32 -8.04
CA HIS A 192 -10.01 -4.73 -9.45
C HIS A 192 -10.12 -6.26 -9.56
N TYR A 193 -11.35 -6.76 -9.62
CA TYR A 193 -11.61 -8.20 -9.72
C TYR A 193 -11.40 -8.74 -11.12
N PHE A 194 -10.66 -9.84 -11.24
CA PHE A 194 -10.55 -10.63 -12.45
C PHE A 194 -11.04 -12.07 -12.24
N GLY A 195 -11.97 -12.51 -13.09
CA GLY A 195 -12.59 -13.83 -12.98
C GLY A 195 -11.84 -14.90 -13.76
N LEU A 196 -11.36 -15.93 -13.08
CA LEU A 196 -10.81 -17.15 -13.67
C LEU A 196 -11.88 -18.25 -13.80
N GLU A 197 -11.63 -19.23 -14.68
CA GLU A 197 -12.50 -20.40 -14.81
C GLU A 197 -12.48 -21.25 -13.53
N ASP A 198 -13.62 -21.81 -13.13
CA ASP A 198 -13.78 -22.50 -11.85
C ASP A 198 -12.87 -23.72 -11.68
N TRP A 199 -12.43 -24.36 -12.78
CA TRP A 199 -11.53 -25.49 -12.73
C TRP A 199 -10.13 -25.15 -12.21
N VAL A 200 -9.73 -23.89 -12.29
CA VAL A 200 -8.45 -23.37 -11.76
C VAL A 200 -8.41 -23.50 -10.23
N TYR A 201 -9.56 -23.38 -9.57
CA TYR A 201 -9.71 -23.52 -8.13
C TYR A 201 -9.98 -24.96 -7.68
N LYS A 202 -9.62 -25.96 -8.50
CA LYS A 202 -9.65 -27.36 -8.09
C LYS A 202 -8.40 -27.74 -7.31
N GLU A 203 -8.60 -28.56 -6.29
CA GLU A 203 -7.57 -29.01 -5.37
C GLU A 203 -6.37 -29.66 -6.09
N ASP A 204 -6.64 -30.67 -6.92
CA ASP A 204 -5.58 -31.41 -7.61
C ASP A 204 -4.73 -30.51 -8.49
N PHE A 205 -5.38 -29.59 -9.23
CA PHE A 205 -4.69 -28.64 -10.11
C PHE A 205 -3.80 -27.68 -9.32
N ALA A 206 -4.32 -27.09 -8.25
CA ALA A 206 -3.58 -26.11 -7.45
C ALA A 206 -2.39 -26.76 -6.72
N TYR A 207 -2.57 -27.98 -6.19
CA TYR A 207 -1.52 -28.73 -5.53
C TYR A 207 -0.38 -29.08 -6.50
N GLU A 208 -0.71 -29.59 -7.71
CA GLU A 208 0.27 -29.87 -8.75
C GLU A 208 1.03 -28.61 -9.19
N ALA A 209 0.33 -27.48 -9.39
CA ALA A 209 0.96 -26.21 -9.77
C ALA A 209 1.99 -25.75 -8.74
N LEU A 210 1.67 -25.81 -7.44
CA LEU A 210 2.57 -25.41 -6.35
C LEU A 210 3.76 -26.37 -6.18
N THR A 211 3.53 -27.69 -6.19
CA THR A 211 4.60 -28.67 -6.06
C THR A 211 5.58 -28.60 -7.23
N LYS A 212 5.08 -28.33 -8.44
CA LYS A 212 5.90 -28.07 -9.62
C LYS A 212 6.71 -26.78 -9.50
N GLN A 213 6.11 -25.68 -9.04
CA GLN A 213 6.79 -24.40 -8.87
C GLN A 213 7.95 -24.50 -7.87
N PHE A 214 7.73 -25.19 -6.74
CA PHE A 214 8.74 -25.28 -5.69
C PHE A 214 9.64 -26.52 -5.80
N HIS A 215 9.53 -27.28 -6.88
CA HIS A 215 10.31 -28.52 -7.11
C HIS A 215 10.27 -29.49 -5.92
N THR A 216 9.08 -29.70 -5.35
CA THR A 216 8.87 -30.55 -4.15
C THR A 216 7.78 -31.60 -4.39
N ASN A 217 7.82 -32.66 -3.61
CA ASN A 217 6.78 -33.69 -3.63
C ASN A 217 5.61 -33.42 -2.67
N SER A 218 5.77 -32.49 -1.74
CA SER A 218 4.71 -32.10 -0.79
C SER A 218 4.92 -30.68 -0.28
N LEU A 219 3.84 -30.06 0.20
CA LEU A 219 3.88 -28.70 0.75
C LEU A 219 4.21 -28.66 2.25
N LYS A 220 4.56 -29.81 2.87
CA LYS A 220 4.87 -29.93 4.30
C LYS A 220 6.05 -29.07 4.73
N GLY A 221 7.08 -28.97 3.87
CA GLY A 221 8.28 -28.16 4.15
C GLY A 221 7.99 -26.64 4.29
N PHE A 222 6.89 -26.16 3.72
CA PHE A 222 6.43 -24.78 3.83
C PHE A 222 5.42 -24.58 4.98
N ALA A 223 5.08 -25.65 5.72
CA ALA A 223 4.07 -25.67 6.79
C ALA A 223 2.66 -25.24 6.34
N VAL A 224 2.32 -25.44 5.05
CA VAL A 224 1.01 -25.05 4.46
C VAL A 224 0.16 -26.25 4.03
N GLU A 225 0.62 -27.47 4.24
CA GLU A 225 -0.07 -28.70 3.81
C GLU A 225 -1.53 -28.78 4.27
N GLN A 226 -1.84 -28.29 5.48
CA GLN A 226 -3.18 -28.32 6.06
C GLN A 226 -4.04 -27.11 5.67
N MET A 227 -3.45 -26.08 5.06
CA MET A 227 -4.14 -24.84 4.65
C MET A 227 -4.71 -25.00 3.24
N ARG A 228 -5.74 -25.86 3.12
CA ARG A 228 -6.27 -26.33 1.84
C ARG A 228 -6.86 -25.22 0.98
N GLN A 229 -7.65 -24.33 1.59
CA GLN A 229 -8.28 -23.24 0.86
C GLN A 229 -7.23 -22.16 0.47
N GLY A 230 -6.24 -21.96 1.33
CA GLY A 230 -5.12 -21.07 1.08
C GLY A 230 -4.28 -21.48 -0.12
N TRP A 231 -3.84 -22.74 -0.20
CA TRP A 231 -3.03 -23.16 -1.34
C TRP A 231 -3.85 -23.38 -2.62
N ILE A 232 -5.18 -23.62 -2.54
CA ILE A 232 -6.06 -23.56 -3.73
C ILE A 232 -6.02 -22.15 -4.33
N SER A 233 -6.18 -21.09 -3.50
CA SER A 233 -6.09 -19.72 -3.98
C SER A 233 -4.68 -19.39 -4.52
N ALA A 234 -3.62 -19.94 -3.92
CA ALA A 234 -2.25 -19.76 -4.39
C ALA A 234 -2.02 -20.40 -5.76
N GLY A 235 -2.49 -21.63 -5.99
CA GLY A 235 -2.39 -22.28 -7.30
C GLY A 235 -3.05 -21.47 -8.43
N ALA A 236 -4.14 -20.76 -8.14
CA ALA A 236 -4.80 -19.88 -9.11
C ALA A 236 -3.91 -18.70 -9.54
N ILE A 237 -3.09 -18.15 -8.64
CA ILE A 237 -2.11 -17.12 -9.01
C ILE A 237 -1.06 -17.66 -9.98
N LEU A 238 -0.50 -18.84 -9.73
CA LEU A 238 0.49 -19.44 -10.64
C LEU A 238 -0.09 -19.72 -12.03
N HIS A 239 -1.35 -20.18 -12.09
CA HIS A 239 -2.04 -20.34 -13.37
C HIS A 239 -2.18 -19.01 -14.12
N TYR A 240 -2.61 -17.95 -13.43
CA TYR A 240 -2.76 -16.62 -14.00
C TYR A 240 -1.44 -16.06 -14.54
N LEU A 241 -0.33 -16.28 -13.83
CA LEU A 241 1.00 -15.88 -14.32
C LEU A 241 1.36 -16.61 -15.63
N SER A 242 1.02 -17.89 -15.76
CA SER A 242 1.21 -18.63 -17.00
C SER A 242 0.36 -18.06 -18.15
N GLU A 243 -0.91 -17.69 -17.91
CA GLU A 243 -1.78 -17.06 -18.89
C GLU A 243 -1.28 -15.68 -19.33
N THR A 244 -0.64 -14.95 -18.41
CA THR A 244 -0.06 -13.62 -18.69
C THR A 244 1.35 -13.69 -19.28
N GLN A 245 1.80 -14.86 -19.74
CA GLN A 245 3.09 -15.11 -20.39
C GLN A 245 4.31 -14.95 -19.46
N HIS A 246 4.11 -15.09 -18.14
CA HIS A 246 5.20 -15.11 -17.17
C HIS A 246 5.56 -16.57 -16.83
N HIS A 247 6.52 -17.13 -17.56
CA HIS A 247 6.92 -18.54 -17.42
C HIS A 247 8.19 -18.73 -16.58
N GLN A 248 9.01 -17.70 -16.44
CA GLN A 248 10.27 -17.71 -15.69
C GLN A 248 10.03 -17.13 -14.29
N LEU A 249 9.75 -18.01 -13.32
CA LEU A 249 9.36 -17.66 -11.96
C LEU A 249 10.36 -18.17 -10.91
N GLN A 250 11.62 -18.35 -11.29
CA GLN A 250 12.67 -18.96 -10.43
C GLN A 250 12.96 -18.15 -9.16
N HIS A 251 12.64 -16.85 -9.14
CA HIS A 251 12.76 -15.98 -7.97
C HIS A 251 11.64 -16.19 -6.94
N ILE A 252 10.55 -16.89 -7.29
CA ILE A 252 9.51 -17.29 -6.34
C ILE A 252 9.92 -18.63 -5.74
N THR A 253 10.74 -18.56 -4.68
CA THR A 253 11.40 -19.71 -4.06
C THR A 253 10.66 -20.26 -2.86
N ASN A 254 9.74 -19.51 -2.28
CA ASN A 254 9.06 -19.85 -1.02
C ASN A 254 7.63 -19.32 -0.98
N ILE A 255 6.78 -19.99 -0.18
CA ILE A 255 5.45 -19.50 0.17
C ILE A 255 5.32 -19.46 1.69
N LYS A 256 4.86 -18.33 2.23
CA LYS A 256 4.73 -18.10 3.68
C LYS A 256 3.27 -18.13 4.10
N ARG A 257 2.97 -18.85 5.17
CA ARG A 257 1.65 -18.81 5.78
C ARG A 257 1.48 -17.55 6.64
N ILE A 258 0.25 -17.02 6.66
CA ILE A 258 -0.19 -16.03 7.64
C ILE A 258 -1.19 -16.72 8.55
N VAL A 259 -0.85 -16.81 9.84
CA VAL A 259 -1.72 -17.39 10.89
C VAL A 259 -2.24 -16.23 11.74
N SER A 260 -3.55 -16.12 11.87
CA SER A 260 -4.19 -14.98 12.53
C SER A 260 -3.70 -14.75 13.96
N ASP A 261 -3.39 -15.83 14.70
CA ASP A 261 -2.99 -15.75 16.10
C ASP A 261 -1.53 -15.29 16.30
N GLU A 262 -0.72 -15.30 15.24
CA GLU A 262 0.67 -14.82 15.27
C GLU A 262 0.78 -13.29 15.13
N TYR A 263 -0.33 -12.60 14.78
CA TYR A 263 -0.35 -11.17 14.51
C TYR A 263 -1.50 -10.45 15.18
N VAL A 264 -1.28 -9.20 15.56
CA VAL A 264 -2.33 -8.33 16.12
C VAL A 264 -3.49 -8.20 15.12
N TRP A 265 -4.68 -8.49 15.59
CA TRP A 265 -5.88 -8.33 14.79
C TRP A 265 -6.35 -6.86 14.80
N MET A 266 -6.55 -6.30 13.60
CA MET A 266 -7.13 -4.97 13.38
C MET A 266 -8.09 -5.05 12.21
N ASP A 267 -9.30 -4.51 12.34
CA ASP A 267 -10.23 -4.40 11.23
C ASP A 267 -9.92 -3.22 10.31
N LYS A 268 -10.62 -3.13 9.18
CA LYS A 268 -10.45 -2.04 8.21
C LYS A 268 -10.74 -0.66 8.81
N PHE A 269 -11.68 -0.58 9.74
CA PHE A 269 -12.03 0.68 10.41
C PHE A 269 -10.88 1.11 11.32
N THR A 270 -10.31 0.18 12.08
CA THR A 270 -9.15 0.42 12.94
C THR A 270 -7.94 0.91 12.16
N ILE A 271 -7.59 0.27 11.04
CA ILE A 271 -6.48 0.68 10.18
C ILE A 271 -6.67 2.12 9.68
N ARG A 272 -7.88 2.45 9.23
CA ARG A 272 -8.24 3.79 8.76
C ARG A 272 -8.26 4.81 9.89
N ASN A 273 -8.92 4.49 11.01
CA ASN A 273 -9.09 5.41 12.15
C ASN A 273 -7.76 5.74 12.83
N LEU A 274 -6.79 4.81 12.83
CA LEU A 274 -5.43 5.03 13.32
C LEU A 274 -4.53 5.73 12.29
N GLU A 275 -5.00 5.94 11.07
CA GLU A 275 -4.25 6.60 9.98
C GLU A 275 -2.87 5.95 9.75
N LEU A 276 -2.83 4.60 9.70
CA LEU A 276 -1.55 3.88 9.62
C LEU A 276 -0.77 4.17 8.33
N TYR A 277 -1.46 4.34 7.19
CA TYR A 277 -0.87 4.52 5.86
C TYR A 277 -1.14 5.89 5.22
N GLY A 278 -1.54 6.87 6.01
CA GLY A 278 -2.01 8.16 5.55
C GLY A 278 -3.53 8.18 5.31
N GLY A 279 -4.13 9.35 5.51
CA GLY A 279 -5.55 9.57 5.20
C GLY A 279 -5.74 9.84 3.70
N GLY A 280 -6.91 9.48 3.15
CA GLY A 280 -7.25 9.71 1.74
C GLY A 280 -7.34 11.17 1.30
N GLU A 281 -7.16 12.13 2.20
CA GLU A 281 -7.12 13.56 1.91
C GLU A 281 -5.70 14.04 1.60
N ALA A 282 -5.58 14.89 0.59
CA ALA A 282 -4.30 15.47 0.20
C ALA A 282 -3.69 16.28 1.36
N GLY A 283 -2.56 15.80 1.89
CA GLY A 283 -1.81 16.43 2.99
C GLY A 283 -1.97 15.76 4.36
N SER A 284 -2.74 14.67 4.50
CA SER A 284 -2.76 13.90 5.74
C SER A 284 -1.53 13.00 5.82
N VAL A 285 -0.81 13.05 6.95
CA VAL A 285 0.41 12.28 7.23
C VAL A 285 0.04 11.10 8.11
N GLY A 286 0.33 9.87 7.63
CA GLY A 286 0.10 8.65 8.39
C GLY A 286 1.26 8.24 9.30
N LEU A 287 1.04 7.21 10.13
CA LEU A 287 2.09 6.68 11.00
C LEU A 287 3.30 6.20 10.19
N LEU A 288 3.07 5.45 9.10
CA LEU A 288 4.16 4.90 8.27
C LEU A 288 5.12 5.99 7.78
N GLU A 289 4.58 7.13 7.30
CA GLU A 289 5.41 8.23 6.77
C GLU A 289 6.30 8.87 7.83
N VAL A 290 5.81 8.89 9.07
CA VAL A 290 6.52 9.47 10.22
C VAL A 290 7.65 8.56 10.70
N ILE A 291 7.44 7.25 10.71
CA ILE A 291 8.39 6.27 11.25
C ILE A 291 9.35 5.71 10.20
N ASP A 292 9.10 5.92 8.90
CA ASP A 292 9.98 5.41 7.83
C ASP A 292 11.29 6.21 7.76
N LYS A 293 12.33 5.68 8.40
CA LYS A 293 13.71 6.16 8.36
C LYS A 293 14.62 5.22 7.57
N THR A 294 14.02 4.29 6.83
CA THR A 294 14.75 3.32 6.00
C THR A 294 15.44 4.00 4.82
N LEU A 295 16.56 3.45 4.39
CA LEU A 295 17.37 3.94 3.29
C LEU A 295 17.11 3.14 2.00
N THR A 296 16.79 1.85 2.14
CA THR A 296 16.59 0.95 1.01
C THR A 296 15.09 0.76 0.70
N PRO A 297 14.72 0.53 -0.56
CA PRO A 297 13.35 0.15 -0.92
C PRO A 297 12.87 -1.13 -0.19
N MET A 298 13.75 -2.10 -0.02
CA MET A 298 13.50 -3.36 0.69
C MET A 298 13.13 -3.12 2.15
N GLY A 299 13.88 -2.24 2.85
CA GLY A 299 13.57 -1.83 4.23
C GLY A 299 12.22 -1.15 4.35
N SER A 300 11.88 -0.24 3.43
CA SER A 300 10.58 0.45 3.45
C SER A 300 9.41 -0.53 3.22
N ARG A 301 9.55 -1.49 2.29
CA ARG A 301 8.55 -2.56 2.10
C ARG A 301 8.44 -3.47 3.33
N MET A 302 9.57 -3.80 3.96
CA MET A 302 9.63 -4.58 5.20
C MET A 302 8.90 -3.87 6.34
N LEU A 303 9.17 -2.58 6.56
CA LEU A 303 8.50 -1.75 7.56
C LEU A 303 6.98 -1.74 7.34
N ARG A 304 6.54 -1.56 6.09
CA ARG A 304 5.12 -1.59 5.74
C ARG A 304 4.47 -2.93 6.09
N ARG A 305 5.16 -4.05 5.83
CA ARG A 305 4.68 -5.39 6.21
C ARG A 305 4.59 -5.56 7.72
N TRP A 306 5.60 -5.11 8.46
CA TRP A 306 5.58 -5.22 9.92
C TRP A 306 4.46 -4.41 10.54
N LEU A 307 4.14 -3.26 9.96
CA LEU A 307 2.99 -2.44 10.37
C LEU A 307 1.65 -3.09 10.00
N ALA A 308 1.57 -3.80 8.87
CA ALA A 308 0.39 -4.56 8.45
C ALA A 308 0.16 -5.81 9.31
N LEU A 309 1.23 -6.43 9.80
CA LEU A 309 1.24 -7.68 10.56
C LEU A 309 2.10 -7.52 11.84
N PRO A 310 1.67 -6.72 12.84
CA PRO A 310 2.39 -6.57 14.09
C PRO A 310 2.38 -7.89 14.86
N LEU A 311 3.52 -8.26 15.46
CA LEU A 311 3.69 -9.56 16.12
C LEU A 311 2.95 -9.65 17.46
N THR A 312 2.53 -10.87 17.80
CA THR A 312 2.06 -11.25 19.15
C THR A 312 3.09 -12.10 19.89
N ASN A 313 4.10 -12.63 19.20
CA ASN A 313 5.16 -13.44 19.79
C ASN A 313 6.18 -12.57 20.53
N LEU A 314 6.13 -12.62 21.87
CA LEU A 314 6.99 -11.82 22.75
C LEU A 314 8.49 -12.02 22.45
N SER A 315 8.92 -13.25 22.19
CA SER A 315 10.36 -13.55 21.95
C SER A 315 10.88 -12.87 20.68
N GLU A 316 10.11 -12.93 19.59
CA GLU A 316 10.47 -12.28 18.32
C GLU A 316 10.50 -10.75 18.44
N ILE A 317 9.53 -10.18 19.17
CA ILE A 317 9.48 -8.73 19.40
C ILE A 317 10.71 -8.30 20.23
N GLN A 318 11.04 -9.05 21.28
CA GLN A 318 12.21 -8.76 22.12
C GLN A 318 13.52 -8.85 21.34
N GLN A 319 13.66 -9.79 20.40
CA GLN A 319 14.83 -9.86 19.51
C GLN A 319 14.96 -8.60 18.66
N ARG A 320 13.85 -8.08 18.08
CA ARG A 320 13.87 -6.80 17.37
C ARG A 320 14.30 -5.65 18.29
N HIS A 321 13.72 -5.57 19.50
CA HIS A 321 14.08 -4.54 20.48
C HIS A 321 15.56 -4.60 20.89
N GLN A 322 16.13 -5.79 21.04
CA GLN A 322 17.56 -5.96 21.33
C GLN A 322 18.42 -5.35 20.23
N VAL A 323 18.13 -5.65 18.95
CA VAL A 323 18.88 -5.08 17.82
C VAL A 323 18.74 -3.55 17.76
N VAL A 324 17.53 -3.02 17.95
CA VAL A 324 17.32 -1.57 18.00
C VAL A 324 18.10 -0.95 19.17
N ASN A 325 18.08 -1.58 20.34
CA ASN A 325 18.82 -1.13 21.52
C ASN A 325 20.32 -1.10 21.27
N THR A 326 20.88 -2.13 20.62
CA THR A 326 22.29 -2.18 20.23
C THR A 326 22.67 -0.97 19.36
N PHE A 327 21.85 -0.66 18.35
CA PHE A 327 22.10 0.50 17.48
C PHE A 327 21.93 1.85 18.19
N VAL A 328 21.02 1.95 19.16
CA VAL A 328 20.86 3.18 19.99
C VAL A 328 22.05 3.36 20.95
N GLN A 329 22.56 2.28 21.56
CA GLN A 329 23.71 2.32 22.45
C GLN A 329 25.04 2.53 21.72
N HIS A 330 25.12 2.11 20.44
CA HIS A 330 26.29 2.24 19.58
C HIS A 330 25.98 3.06 18.31
N PRO A 331 25.83 4.39 18.41
CA PRO A 331 25.47 5.22 17.27
C PRO A 331 26.45 5.15 16.09
N GLU A 332 27.75 4.93 16.39
CA GLU A 332 28.77 4.76 15.35
C GLU A 332 28.54 3.50 14.51
N LEU A 333 28.14 2.39 15.16
CA LEU A 333 27.77 1.16 14.46
C LEU A 333 26.53 1.38 13.57
N CYS A 334 25.51 2.04 14.10
CA CYS A 334 24.32 2.41 13.33
C CYS A 334 24.69 3.25 12.09
N GLN A 335 25.57 4.25 12.25
CA GLN A 335 26.01 5.10 11.14
C GLN A 335 26.81 4.31 10.09
N GLN A 336 27.72 3.41 10.51
CA GLN A 336 28.45 2.54 9.59
C GLN A 336 27.51 1.66 8.75
N VAL A 337 26.46 1.10 9.38
CA VAL A 337 25.44 0.33 8.68
C VAL A 337 24.71 1.23 7.67
N ARG A 338 24.27 2.40 8.05
CA ARG A 338 23.55 3.35 7.20
C ARG A 338 24.38 3.81 6.00
N ASP A 339 25.67 4.08 6.18
CA ASP A 339 26.58 4.51 5.12
C ASP A 339 26.76 3.43 4.04
N ASN A 340 26.68 2.16 4.41
CA ASN A 340 26.71 1.05 3.45
C ASN A 340 25.34 0.87 2.79
N LEU A 341 24.24 0.90 3.54
CA LEU A 341 22.88 0.75 3.04
C LEU A 341 22.51 1.83 2.02
N HIS A 342 23.02 3.05 2.18
CA HIS A 342 22.78 4.15 1.23
C HIS A 342 23.26 3.85 -0.20
N LYS A 343 24.21 2.91 -0.35
CA LYS A 343 24.77 2.50 -1.64
C LYS A 343 24.01 1.33 -2.27
N VAL A 344 23.04 0.76 -1.56
CA VAL A 344 22.32 -0.45 -1.97
C VAL A 344 21.08 -0.08 -2.79
N ASN A 345 21.00 -0.63 -4.00
CA ASN A 345 19.81 -0.55 -4.85
C ASN A 345 18.78 -1.63 -4.46
N ASP A 346 17.68 -1.67 -5.19
CA ASP A 346 16.59 -2.63 -4.96
C ASP A 346 16.96 -4.04 -5.44
N ILE A 347 17.66 -4.79 -4.59
CA ILE A 347 18.14 -6.15 -4.90
C ILE A 347 16.98 -7.09 -5.22
N GLU A 348 15.85 -7.01 -4.51
CA GLU A 348 14.69 -7.88 -4.75
C GLU A 348 14.15 -7.71 -6.17
N ARG A 349 13.96 -6.46 -6.62
CA ARG A 349 13.48 -6.18 -7.98
C ARG A 349 14.50 -6.48 -9.06
N LEU A 350 15.78 -6.28 -8.80
CA LEU A 350 16.82 -6.69 -9.71
C LEU A 350 16.83 -8.22 -9.90
N LEU A 351 16.61 -8.99 -8.84
CA LEU A 351 16.49 -10.45 -8.92
C LEU A 351 15.31 -10.90 -9.78
N SER A 352 14.15 -10.28 -9.64
CA SER A 352 12.98 -10.63 -10.47
C SER A 352 13.23 -10.34 -11.96
N LYS A 353 13.94 -9.23 -12.27
CA LYS A 353 14.36 -8.92 -13.64
C LYS A 353 15.37 -9.93 -14.19
N ILE A 354 16.27 -10.45 -13.36
CA ILE A 354 17.20 -11.54 -13.74
C ILE A 354 16.41 -12.79 -14.07
N ALA A 355 15.57 -13.24 -13.14
CA ALA A 355 14.79 -14.46 -13.31
C ALA A 355 13.87 -14.42 -14.54
N THR A 356 13.32 -13.23 -14.88
CA THR A 356 12.44 -13.05 -16.04
C THR A 356 13.19 -12.67 -17.33
N GLY A 357 14.52 -12.62 -17.31
CA GLY A 357 15.35 -12.26 -18.47
C GLY A 357 15.20 -10.81 -18.95
N LYS A 358 14.67 -9.93 -18.10
CA LYS A 358 14.43 -8.51 -18.42
C LYS A 358 15.51 -7.56 -17.87
N ILE A 359 16.54 -8.08 -17.21
CA ILE A 359 17.61 -7.28 -16.65
C ILE A 359 18.49 -6.68 -17.75
N THR A 360 18.90 -5.43 -17.58
CA THR A 360 19.85 -4.75 -18.45
C THR A 360 21.29 -4.94 -17.95
N PRO A 361 22.32 -4.80 -18.82
CA PRO A 361 23.72 -4.89 -18.38
C PRO A 361 24.05 -3.91 -17.25
N ARG A 362 23.57 -2.68 -17.32
CA ARG A 362 23.77 -1.66 -16.29
C ARG A 362 23.12 -2.03 -14.96
N GLU A 363 21.92 -2.61 -14.98
CA GLU A 363 21.25 -3.08 -13.75
C GLU A 363 22.00 -4.23 -13.10
N LEU A 364 22.65 -5.10 -13.87
CA LEU A 364 23.47 -6.16 -13.32
C LEU A 364 24.74 -5.61 -12.65
N VAL A 365 25.31 -4.53 -13.16
CA VAL A 365 26.38 -3.78 -12.48
C VAL A 365 25.87 -3.15 -11.17
N TYR A 366 24.63 -2.62 -11.15
CA TYR A 366 24.01 -2.10 -9.92
C TYR A 366 23.79 -3.19 -8.87
N LEU A 367 23.42 -4.41 -9.30
CA LEU A 367 23.33 -5.55 -8.39
C LEU A 367 24.71 -5.86 -7.79
N LYS A 368 25.75 -6.00 -8.61
CA LYS A 368 27.13 -6.22 -8.15
C LYS A 368 27.54 -5.16 -7.12
N ASN A 369 27.35 -3.89 -7.42
CA ASN A 369 27.75 -2.79 -6.54
C ASN A 369 26.96 -2.80 -5.22
N SER A 370 25.70 -3.18 -5.26
CA SER A 370 24.85 -3.33 -4.07
C SER A 370 25.32 -4.48 -3.18
N LEU A 371 25.67 -5.62 -3.77
CA LEU A 371 26.22 -6.77 -3.04
C LEU A 371 27.57 -6.43 -2.40
N LEU A 372 28.47 -5.78 -3.14
CA LEU A 372 29.77 -5.32 -2.62
C LEU A 372 29.60 -4.31 -1.46
N ALA A 373 28.59 -3.44 -1.51
CA ALA A 373 28.30 -2.50 -0.43
C ALA A 373 27.82 -3.19 0.86
N VAL A 374 27.24 -4.38 0.74
CA VAL A 374 26.70 -5.14 1.87
C VAL A 374 27.73 -6.05 2.53
N LEU A 375 28.70 -6.56 1.78
CA LEU A 375 29.72 -7.47 2.31
C LEU A 375 30.46 -6.96 3.57
N PRO A 376 30.80 -5.66 3.71
CA PRO A 376 31.42 -5.15 4.93
C PRO A 376 30.57 -5.33 6.18
N LEU A 377 29.22 -5.43 6.05
CA LEU A 377 28.33 -5.65 7.19
C LEU A 377 28.57 -6.99 7.88
N ARG A 378 29.09 -7.99 7.17
CA ARG A 378 29.46 -9.29 7.75
C ARG A 378 30.61 -9.20 8.78
N ASN A 379 31.46 -8.19 8.62
CA ASN A 379 32.66 -7.99 9.42
C ASN A 379 32.50 -6.89 10.48
N LEU A 380 31.24 -6.48 10.76
CA LEU A 380 30.97 -5.49 11.80
C LEU A 380 31.40 -6.00 13.17
N VAL A 381 32.08 -5.14 13.92
CA VAL A 381 32.48 -5.42 15.30
C VAL A 381 31.43 -4.90 16.26
N PHE A 382 30.83 -5.80 17.03
CA PHE A 382 29.82 -5.50 18.05
C PHE A 382 29.97 -6.47 19.22
N PRO A 383 29.38 -6.18 20.42
CA PRO A 383 29.50 -7.03 21.60
C PRO A 383 29.08 -8.48 21.36
N ALA A 384 29.77 -9.42 21.98
CA ALA A 384 29.53 -10.85 21.77
C ALA A 384 28.14 -11.31 22.25
N GLU A 385 27.56 -10.57 23.18
CA GLU A 385 26.27 -10.84 23.81
C GLU A 385 25.09 -10.50 22.85
N GLU A 386 25.31 -9.76 21.77
CA GLU A 386 24.28 -9.31 20.82
C GLU A 386 23.91 -10.42 19.81
N VAL A 387 23.29 -11.49 20.32
CA VAL A 387 22.96 -12.70 19.56
C VAL A 387 21.96 -12.40 18.43
N ALA A 388 20.96 -11.56 18.68
CA ALA A 388 19.93 -11.24 17.68
C ALA A 388 20.53 -10.54 16.45
N LEU A 389 21.42 -9.55 16.64
CA LEU A 389 22.12 -8.87 15.55
C LEU A 389 23.04 -9.83 14.79
N ARG A 390 23.72 -10.74 15.50
CA ARG A 390 24.59 -11.75 14.90
C ARG A 390 23.81 -12.65 13.94
N HIS A 391 22.66 -13.18 14.37
CA HIS A 391 21.82 -14.02 13.54
C HIS A 391 21.34 -13.31 12.25
N LEU A 392 21.08 -12.00 12.32
CA LEU A 392 20.72 -11.22 11.13
C LEU A 392 21.91 -11.10 10.16
N ILE A 393 23.10 -10.82 10.70
CA ILE A 393 24.33 -10.67 9.90
C ILE A 393 24.75 -12.01 9.27
N GLU A 394 24.61 -13.13 9.97
CA GLU A 394 24.92 -14.47 9.46
C GLU A 394 24.05 -14.86 8.23
N ARG A 395 22.88 -14.24 8.07
CA ARG A 395 22.02 -14.43 6.88
C ARG A 395 22.49 -13.64 5.66
N ILE A 396 23.48 -12.78 5.79
CA ILE A 396 24.15 -12.12 4.68
C ILE A 396 25.18 -13.09 4.10
N HIS A 397 24.90 -13.64 2.93
CA HIS A 397 25.78 -14.61 2.27
C HIS A 397 27.06 -13.95 1.72
N ASP A 398 28.12 -14.75 1.64
CA ASP A 398 29.34 -14.35 0.93
C ASP A 398 29.14 -14.51 -0.57
N LEU A 399 29.04 -13.39 -1.26
CA LEU A 399 28.79 -13.33 -2.68
C LEU A 399 29.96 -12.67 -3.44
N GLN A 400 31.16 -12.65 -2.81
CA GLN A 400 32.34 -12.03 -3.41
C GLN A 400 32.70 -12.68 -4.77
N GLU A 401 32.67 -14.02 -4.83
CA GLU A 401 32.97 -14.75 -6.06
C GLU A 401 32.05 -14.35 -7.22
N LEU A 402 30.75 -14.22 -6.94
CA LEU A 402 29.78 -13.75 -7.93
C LEU A 402 30.07 -12.31 -8.36
N CYS A 403 30.37 -11.42 -7.42
CA CYS A 403 30.73 -10.04 -7.72
C CYS A 403 31.99 -9.96 -8.61
N ASP A 404 32.98 -10.76 -8.33
CA ASP A 404 34.23 -10.83 -9.10
C ASP A 404 33.97 -11.33 -10.54
N LYS A 405 33.11 -12.34 -10.72
CA LYS A 405 32.69 -12.83 -12.03
C LYS A 405 31.98 -11.76 -12.83
N ILE A 406 31.00 -11.05 -12.23
CA ILE A 406 30.29 -9.95 -12.90
C ILE A 406 31.30 -8.84 -13.28
N ALA A 407 32.21 -8.47 -12.39
CA ALA A 407 33.23 -7.45 -12.64
C ALA A 407 34.26 -7.86 -13.70
N HIS A 408 34.57 -9.16 -13.81
CA HIS A 408 35.48 -9.67 -14.87
C HIS A 408 34.80 -9.65 -16.24
N THR A 409 33.49 -9.89 -16.29
CA THR A 409 32.74 -10.03 -17.54
C THR A 409 32.23 -8.69 -18.06
N LEU A 410 31.59 -7.86 -17.19
CA LEU A 410 30.94 -6.62 -17.61
C LEU A 410 31.82 -5.40 -17.45
N ASP A 411 31.64 -4.45 -18.37
CA ASP A 411 32.18 -3.10 -18.23
C ASP A 411 31.45 -2.34 -17.09
N GLU A 412 32.17 -1.55 -16.29
CA GLU A 412 31.62 -0.74 -15.22
C GLU A 412 30.61 0.30 -15.70
N GLU A 413 30.81 0.81 -16.94
CA GLU A 413 29.92 1.77 -17.58
C GLU A 413 29.00 1.11 -18.61
N ALA A 414 28.76 -0.20 -18.49
CA ALA A 414 27.91 -0.94 -19.42
C ALA A 414 26.60 -0.19 -19.73
N PRO A 415 26.14 -0.15 -20.97
CA PRO A 415 24.94 0.58 -21.37
C PRO A 415 23.67 -0.11 -20.89
N VAL A 416 22.55 0.64 -20.82
CA VAL A 416 21.22 0.06 -20.57
C VAL A 416 20.78 -0.84 -21.72
N ASN A 417 21.05 -0.44 -22.96
CA ASN A 417 20.68 -1.22 -24.14
C ASN A 417 21.92 -1.97 -24.68
N ILE A 418 21.84 -3.29 -24.64
CA ILE A 418 22.89 -4.20 -25.10
C ILE A 418 23.28 -3.97 -26.57
N LEU A 419 22.34 -3.53 -27.42
CA LEU A 419 22.58 -3.25 -28.84
C LEU A 419 23.51 -2.03 -29.09
N LYS A 420 23.78 -1.23 -28.04
CA LYS A 420 24.74 -0.12 -28.16
C LYS A 420 26.19 -0.58 -28.16
N GLY A 421 26.47 -1.84 -27.86
CA GLY A 421 27.82 -2.38 -27.70
C GLY A 421 28.52 -1.89 -26.44
N ASN A 422 29.75 -2.32 -26.23
CA ASN A 422 30.59 -2.04 -25.05
C ASN A 422 29.97 -2.56 -23.74
N VAL A 423 29.36 -3.72 -23.80
CA VAL A 423 28.76 -4.41 -22.64
C VAL A 423 29.78 -5.22 -21.89
N ILE A 424 30.58 -5.97 -22.64
CA ILE A 424 31.61 -6.89 -22.11
C ILE A 424 32.93 -6.11 -21.94
N ARG A 425 33.59 -6.34 -20.81
CA ARG A 425 34.86 -5.71 -20.46
C ARG A 425 35.94 -6.02 -21.47
N PRO A 426 36.81 -5.04 -21.87
CA PRO A 426 38.03 -5.31 -22.66
C PRO A 426 38.93 -6.30 -21.92
N GLY A 427 39.51 -7.26 -22.65
CA GLY A 427 40.38 -8.33 -22.11
C GLY A 427 39.60 -9.57 -21.60
N PHE A 428 38.27 -9.60 -21.68
CA PHE A 428 37.48 -10.79 -21.34
C PHE A 428 37.57 -11.89 -22.40
N SER A 429 37.52 -11.53 -23.67
CA SER A 429 37.59 -12.46 -24.81
C SER A 429 38.50 -11.91 -25.89
N THR A 430 39.51 -12.71 -26.29
CA THR A 430 40.46 -12.38 -27.38
C THR A 430 39.71 -12.15 -28.69
N ASP A 431 38.75 -13.01 -29.02
CA ASP A 431 37.95 -12.91 -30.26
C ASP A 431 37.16 -11.59 -30.32
N LEU A 432 36.58 -11.18 -29.19
CA LEU A 432 35.84 -9.95 -29.11
C LEU A 432 36.74 -8.72 -29.25
N ASP A 433 37.91 -8.75 -28.64
CA ASP A 433 38.88 -7.66 -28.70
C ASP A 433 39.51 -7.55 -30.10
N GLU A 434 39.77 -8.65 -30.80
CA GLU A 434 40.20 -8.66 -32.21
C GLU A 434 39.13 -8.02 -33.12
N LEU A 435 37.86 -8.38 -32.95
CA LEU A 435 36.75 -7.78 -33.71
C LEU A 435 36.58 -6.29 -33.43
N ARG A 436 36.75 -5.85 -32.18
CA ARG A 436 36.71 -4.43 -31.78
C ARG A 436 37.85 -3.66 -32.41
N ASN A 437 39.06 -4.22 -32.41
CA ASN A 437 40.23 -3.63 -33.08
C ASN A 437 40.02 -3.52 -34.59
N LEU A 438 39.45 -4.54 -35.22
CA LEU A 438 39.14 -4.53 -36.65
C LEU A 438 38.05 -3.46 -36.97
N SER A 439 37.04 -3.32 -36.15
CA SER A 439 36.00 -2.27 -36.29
C SER A 439 36.57 -0.86 -36.06
N HIS A 440 37.50 -0.68 -35.12
CA HIS A 440 38.16 0.59 -34.85
C HIS A 440 39.13 0.97 -36.00
N SER A 441 40.01 0.04 -36.40
CA SER A 441 40.93 0.22 -37.53
C SER A 441 40.18 0.53 -38.82
N GLY A 442 39.02 -0.11 -39.04
CA GLY A 442 38.15 0.20 -40.17
C GLY A 442 37.61 1.61 -40.19
N LYS A 443 37.27 2.16 -39.03
CA LYS A 443 36.83 3.57 -38.88
C LYS A 443 38.00 4.54 -39.08
N GLU A 444 39.18 4.23 -38.57
CA GLU A 444 40.40 5.02 -38.84
C GLU A 444 40.74 5.06 -40.31
N TYR A 445 40.63 3.89 -40.98
CA TYR A 445 40.82 3.82 -42.43
C TYR A 445 39.82 4.66 -43.20
N LEU A 446 38.54 4.66 -42.83
CA LEU A 446 37.52 5.53 -43.43
C LEU A 446 37.86 7.03 -43.28
N ASN A 447 38.46 7.43 -42.16
CA ASN A 447 38.94 8.81 -41.99
C ASN A 447 40.12 9.11 -42.91
N GLN A 448 41.11 8.19 -43.01
CA GLN A 448 42.23 8.31 -43.93
C GLN A 448 41.76 8.32 -45.40
N LEU A 449 40.78 7.48 -45.74
CA LEU A 449 40.15 7.49 -47.06
C LEU A 449 39.50 8.84 -47.35
N LEU A 450 38.79 9.41 -46.36
CA LEU A 450 38.17 10.74 -46.49
C LEU A 450 39.22 11.83 -46.74
N GLU A 451 40.29 11.84 -45.97
CA GLU A 451 41.36 12.82 -46.12
C GLU A 451 42.03 12.67 -47.51
N ARG A 452 42.29 11.45 -47.96
CA ARG A 452 42.86 11.16 -49.30
C ARG A 452 41.92 11.64 -50.39
N GLU A 453 40.64 11.35 -50.31
CA GLU A 453 39.66 11.75 -51.30
C GLU A 453 39.43 13.28 -51.31
N ILE A 454 39.51 13.95 -50.17
CA ILE A 454 39.51 15.42 -50.10
C ILE A 454 40.72 15.99 -50.83
N ALA A 455 41.89 15.43 -50.63
CA ALA A 455 43.13 15.88 -51.30
C ALA A 455 43.08 15.64 -52.81
N GLN A 456 42.53 14.54 -53.31
CA GLN A 456 42.40 14.21 -54.71
C GLN A 456 41.28 15.01 -55.42
N THR A 457 40.12 15.14 -54.83
CA THR A 457 38.97 15.80 -55.43
C THR A 457 38.94 17.30 -55.22
N HIS A 458 39.73 17.80 -54.27
CA HIS A 458 39.71 19.22 -53.81
C HIS A 458 38.32 19.66 -53.36
N ILE A 459 37.49 18.73 -52.76
CA ILE A 459 36.19 19.01 -52.20
C ILE A 459 36.34 19.12 -50.68
N SER A 460 36.61 20.31 -50.16
CA SER A 460 36.82 20.54 -48.72
C SER A 460 35.59 20.24 -47.85
N SER A 461 34.39 20.15 -48.44
CA SER A 461 33.13 19.84 -47.74
C SER A 461 32.73 18.37 -47.88
N LEU A 462 33.59 17.51 -48.40
CA LEU A 462 33.34 16.06 -48.50
C LEU A 462 33.19 15.46 -47.11
N LYS A 463 32.21 14.56 -46.93
CA LYS A 463 31.99 13.80 -45.70
C LYS A 463 31.71 12.34 -46.05
N ILE A 464 32.18 11.44 -45.21
CA ILE A 464 31.66 10.08 -45.15
C ILE A 464 30.59 10.05 -44.05
N ASP A 465 29.40 9.56 -44.37
CA ASP A 465 28.29 9.36 -43.44
C ASP A 465 27.62 8.01 -43.77
N SER A 466 26.76 7.54 -42.86
CA SER A 466 26.10 6.26 -43.06
C SER A 466 24.59 6.35 -42.80
N ASN A 467 23.79 5.51 -43.48
CA ASN A 467 22.38 5.29 -43.16
C ASN A 467 21.99 3.83 -43.41
N ASN A 468 20.83 3.44 -42.82
CA ASN A 468 20.34 2.05 -42.89
C ASN A 468 19.94 1.56 -44.31
N VAL A 469 19.87 2.45 -45.30
CA VAL A 469 19.41 2.12 -46.67
C VAL A 469 20.58 1.88 -47.60
N PHE A 470 21.63 2.69 -47.51
CA PHE A 470 22.76 2.69 -48.46
C PHE A 470 24.12 2.37 -47.80
N GLY A 471 24.15 2.20 -46.46
CA GLY A 471 25.38 2.02 -45.73
C GLY A 471 26.24 3.28 -45.69
N TYR A 472 27.56 3.14 -45.78
CA TYR A 472 28.49 4.28 -45.84
C TYR A 472 28.52 4.89 -47.24
N TYR A 473 28.50 6.25 -47.31
CA TYR A 473 28.51 7.02 -48.55
C TYR A 473 29.31 8.29 -48.39
N PHE A 474 29.84 8.77 -49.52
CA PHE A 474 30.35 10.11 -49.62
C PHE A 474 29.21 11.09 -49.86
N GLU A 475 29.10 12.13 -49.02
CA GLU A 475 28.14 13.21 -49.21
C GLU A 475 28.86 14.40 -49.87
N VAL A 476 28.44 14.77 -51.07
CA VAL A 476 28.98 15.88 -51.86
C VAL A 476 27.89 16.95 -52.02
N ARG A 477 28.20 18.19 -51.65
CA ARG A 477 27.26 19.31 -51.86
C ARG A 477 27.12 19.59 -53.37
N ASN A 478 25.92 19.95 -53.82
CA ASN A 478 25.59 20.18 -55.24
C ASN A 478 26.55 21.18 -55.94
N VAL A 479 27.18 22.10 -55.20
CA VAL A 479 28.19 23.05 -55.71
C VAL A 479 29.45 22.39 -56.23
N HIS A 480 29.73 21.17 -55.79
CA HIS A 480 30.96 20.44 -56.12
C HIS A 480 30.74 19.16 -56.93
N LYS A 481 29.54 18.94 -57.46
CA LYS A 481 29.19 17.71 -58.21
C LYS A 481 30.08 17.46 -59.44
N ASP A 482 30.58 18.53 -60.09
CA ASP A 482 31.40 18.42 -61.25
C ASP A 482 32.85 17.95 -60.95
N LYS A 483 33.25 17.90 -59.70
CA LYS A 483 34.55 17.42 -59.19
C LYS A 483 34.48 15.97 -58.73
N VAL A 484 33.33 15.32 -58.85
CA VAL A 484 33.18 13.92 -58.41
C VAL A 484 33.91 12.99 -59.38
N PRO A 485 34.73 12.04 -58.89
CA PRO A 485 35.43 11.07 -59.72
C PRO A 485 34.46 10.17 -60.50
N ALA A 486 34.79 9.87 -61.78
CA ALA A 486 33.91 9.07 -62.65
C ALA A 486 33.67 7.61 -62.15
N HIS A 487 34.53 7.08 -61.28
CA HIS A 487 34.38 5.75 -60.68
C HIS A 487 33.46 5.71 -59.46
N TRP A 488 33.01 6.85 -58.94
CA TRP A 488 32.04 6.87 -57.88
C TRP A 488 30.61 6.64 -58.43
N VAL A 489 29.86 5.76 -57.78
CA VAL A 489 28.47 5.43 -58.18
C VAL A 489 27.51 6.26 -57.35
N ARG A 490 26.70 7.09 -58.05
CA ARG A 490 25.66 7.88 -57.39
C ARG A 490 24.52 6.98 -56.89
N LYS A 491 24.13 7.09 -55.62
CA LYS A 491 23.05 6.34 -54.99
C LYS A 491 21.82 7.17 -54.71
N GLN A 492 21.96 8.42 -54.34
CA GLN A 492 20.84 9.29 -54.01
C GLN A 492 21.17 10.75 -54.32
N THR A 493 20.12 11.46 -54.76
CA THR A 493 20.14 12.91 -54.95
C THR A 493 19.25 13.54 -53.89
N LEU A 494 19.78 14.49 -53.11
CA LEU A 494 19.07 15.30 -52.15
C LEU A 494 18.94 16.74 -52.64
N VAL A 495 18.16 17.55 -51.98
CA VAL A 495 17.96 18.97 -52.31
C VAL A 495 19.28 19.76 -52.36
N ASN A 496 20.20 19.54 -51.42
CA ASN A 496 21.45 20.28 -51.29
C ASN A 496 22.72 19.46 -51.47
N ALA A 497 22.65 18.12 -51.67
CA ALA A 497 23.78 17.24 -51.75
C ALA A 497 23.45 16.00 -52.61
N GLU A 498 24.50 15.33 -53.10
CA GLU A 498 24.38 14.00 -53.71
C GLU A 498 25.22 12.99 -52.92
N ARG A 499 24.78 11.72 -52.88
CA ARG A 499 25.41 10.61 -52.15
C ARG A 499 25.99 9.63 -53.14
N TYR A 500 27.29 9.31 -52.93
CA TYR A 500 28.09 8.46 -53.79
C TYR A 500 28.71 7.33 -52.99
N ILE A 501 29.00 6.23 -53.65
CA ILE A 501 29.80 5.12 -53.12
C ILE A 501 30.96 4.81 -54.05
N SER A 502 32.09 4.37 -53.49
CA SER A 502 33.20 3.74 -54.24
C SER A 502 33.27 2.25 -53.90
N GLU A 503 33.94 1.49 -54.73
CA GLU A 503 34.14 0.04 -54.53
C GLU A 503 34.95 -0.23 -53.24
N GLU A 504 35.98 0.61 -53.02
CA GLU A 504 36.80 0.57 -51.82
C GLU A 504 35.98 0.88 -50.53
N LEU A 505 35.15 1.91 -50.58
CA LEU A 505 34.25 2.26 -49.46
C LEU A 505 33.31 1.12 -49.14
N LYS A 506 32.79 0.41 -50.15
CA LYS A 506 31.87 -0.71 -49.98
C LYS A 506 32.55 -1.94 -49.39
N GLU A 507 33.77 -2.26 -49.80
CA GLU A 507 34.56 -3.38 -49.25
C GLU A 507 34.83 -3.20 -47.73
N TYR A 508 35.24 -2.00 -47.33
CA TYR A 508 35.48 -1.68 -45.92
C TYR A 508 34.18 -1.61 -45.12
N GLU A 509 33.09 -1.12 -45.72
CA GLU A 509 31.76 -1.16 -45.13
C GLU A 509 31.36 -2.59 -44.75
N GLU A 510 31.47 -3.54 -45.70
CA GLU A 510 31.13 -4.95 -45.46
C GLU A 510 31.97 -5.54 -44.32
N LYS A 511 33.25 -5.24 -44.21
CA LYS A 511 34.14 -5.67 -43.14
C LYS A 511 33.71 -5.07 -41.77
N ILE A 512 33.39 -3.79 -41.71
CA ILE A 512 33.00 -3.10 -40.48
C ILE A 512 31.61 -3.60 -40.01
N LEU A 513 30.62 -3.71 -40.91
CA LEU A 513 29.28 -4.18 -40.57
C LEU A 513 29.31 -5.63 -40.07
N HIS A 514 30.02 -6.52 -40.74
CA HIS A 514 30.22 -7.91 -40.28
C HIS A 514 30.89 -8.00 -38.92
N ALA A 515 31.92 -7.17 -38.66
CA ALA A 515 32.54 -7.11 -37.35
C ALA A 515 31.57 -6.62 -36.28
N GLN A 516 30.77 -5.60 -36.57
CA GLN A 516 29.82 -5.00 -35.63
C GLN A 516 28.64 -5.92 -35.31
N GLU A 517 28.11 -6.64 -36.31
CA GLU A 517 27.08 -7.68 -36.09
C GLU A 517 27.63 -8.82 -35.23
N ARG A 518 28.86 -9.26 -35.49
CA ARG A 518 29.47 -10.32 -34.70
C ARG A 518 29.81 -9.92 -33.28
N ILE A 519 30.30 -8.68 -33.08
CA ILE A 519 30.49 -8.09 -31.73
C ILE A 519 29.19 -8.13 -30.97
N THR A 520 28.08 -7.62 -31.54
CA THR A 520 26.78 -7.58 -30.88
C THR A 520 26.28 -8.99 -30.53
N ALA A 521 26.44 -9.95 -31.43
CA ALA A 521 26.02 -11.33 -31.17
C ALA A 521 26.84 -11.98 -30.04
N LEU A 522 28.17 -11.79 -30.02
CA LEU A 522 29.02 -12.31 -28.94
C LEU A 522 28.74 -11.63 -27.59
N GLU A 523 28.53 -10.30 -27.55
CA GLU A 523 28.19 -9.60 -26.33
C GLU A 523 26.84 -10.09 -25.76
N GLN A 524 25.85 -10.37 -26.61
CA GLN A 524 24.59 -10.99 -26.22
C GLN A 524 24.79 -12.39 -25.67
N GLU A 525 25.60 -13.22 -26.33
CA GLU A 525 25.90 -14.60 -25.91
C GLU A 525 26.59 -14.62 -24.52
N TYR A 526 27.62 -13.80 -24.32
CA TYR A 526 28.34 -13.71 -23.05
C TYR A 526 27.46 -13.14 -21.92
N PHE A 527 26.64 -12.15 -22.24
CA PHE A 527 25.70 -11.59 -21.27
C PHE A 527 24.62 -12.61 -20.86
N ALA A 528 24.07 -13.38 -21.81
CA ALA A 528 23.11 -14.44 -21.53
C ALA A 528 23.72 -15.54 -20.64
N ALA A 529 24.94 -15.97 -20.95
CA ALA A 529 25.66 -16.96 -20.14
C ALA A 529 25.90 -16.45 -18.70
N LEU A 530 26.26 -15.18 -18.55
CA LEU A 530 26.40 -14.56 -17.23
C LEU A 530 25.09 -14.54 -16.44
N ILE A 531 23.95 -14.23 -17.10
CA ILE A 531 22.61 -14.27 -16.46
C ILE A 531 22.31 -15.68 -15.97
N GLU A 532 22.52 -16.72 -16.77
CA GLU A 532 22.32 -18.11 -16.38
C GLU A 532 23.14 -18.49 -15.15
N GLU A 533 24.36 -18.00 -15.05
CA GLU A 533 25.20 -18.21 -13.88
C GLU A 533 24.64 -17.48 -12.64
N VAL A 534 24.24 -16.21 -12.77
CA VAL A 534 23.65 -15.43 -11.66
C VAL A 534 22.35 -16.07 -11.14
N ILE A 535 21.55 -16.69 -12.02
CA ILE A 535 20.33 -17.42 -11.64
C ILE A 535 20.62 -18.51 -10.60
N THR A 536 21.79 -19.15 -10.63
CA THR A 536 22.15 -20.18 -9.63
C THR A 536 22.33 -19.60 -8.23
N TYR A 537 22.57 -18.30 -8.11
CA TYR A 537 22.71 -17.57 -6.84
C TYR A 537 21.42 -16.86 -6.37
N ILE A 538 20.27 -17.07 -7.01
CA ILE A 538 19.00 -16.39 -6.63
C ILE A 538 18.68 -16.56 -5.16
N SER A 539 18.72 -17.79 -4.62
CA SER A 539 18.37 -18.06 -3.23
C SER A 539 19.28 -17.34 -2.21
N PRO A 540 20.62 -17.42 -2.28
CA PRO A 540 21.49 -16.69 -1.35
C PRO A 540 21.39 -15.17 -1.49
N ILE A 541 21.18 -14.63 -2.70
CA ILE A 541 20.97 -13.19 -2.90
C ILE A 541 19.63 -12.76 -2.26
N GLN A 542 18.58 -13.55 -2.41
CA GLN A 542 17.26 -13.28 -1.84
C GLN A 542 17.30 -13.29 -0.30
N GLN A 543 17.98 -14.26 0.31
CA GLN A 543 18.17 -14.30 1.77
C GLN A 543 18.95 -13.08 2.27
N THR A 544 19.98 -12.68 1.54
CA THR A 544 20.75 -11.46 1.81
C THR A 544 19.86 -10.21 1.72
N ALA A 545 19.03 -10.10 0.68
CA ALA A 545 18.11 -8.96 0.50
C ALA A 545 17.09 -8.85 1.65
N ILE A 546 16.54 -9.97 2.12
CA ILE A 546 15.64 -10.02 3.27
C ILE A 546 16.35 -9.55 4.54
N ALA A 547 17.57 -10.08 4.81
CA ALA A 547 18.35 -9.68 5.98
C ALA A 547 18.69 -8.17 5.97
N ILE A 548 19.02 -7.62 4.80
CA ILE A 548 19.23 -6.18 4.61
C ILE A 548 17.97 -5.37 4.91
N GLY A 549 16.81 -5.81 4.42
CA GLY A 549 15.53 -5.16 4.70
C GLY A 549 15.20 -5.12 6.20
N GLU A 550 15.47 -6.21 6.92
CA GLU A 550 15.30 -6.29 8.38
C GLU A 550 16.29 -5.36 9.11
N ILE A 551 17.56 -5.38 8.75
CA ILE A 551 18.60 -4.53 9.35
C ILE A 551 18.29 -3.05 9.10
N ASP A 552 17.90 -2.68 7.89
CA ASP A 552 17.56 -1.30 7.52
C ASP A 552 16.36 -0.79 8.32
N THR A 553 15.32 -1.61 8.48
CA THR A 553 14.14 -1.27 9.28
C THR A 553 14.50 -1.05 10.75
N LEU A 554 15.27 -1.96 11.34
CA LEU A 554 15.68 -1.87 12.75
C LEU A 554 16.65 -0.70 13.00
N CYS A 555 17.55 -0.44 12.07
CA CYS A 555 18.43 0.73 12.09
C CYS A 555 17.62 2.04 11.90
N GLY A 556 16.56 2.01 11.09
CA GLY A 556 15.59 3.09 10.95
C GLY A 556 14.87 3.40 12.27
N PHE A 557 14.44 2.37 13.01
CA PHE A 557 13.84 2.53 14.34
C PHE A 557 14.81 3.11 15.35
N ALA A 558 16.07 2.69 15.33
CA ALA A 558 17.10 3.25 16.21
C ALA A 558 17.37 4.74 15.90
N THR A 559 17.40 5.09 14.62
CA THR A 559 17.53 6.49 14.18
C THR A 559 16.35 7.33 14.67
N LEU A 560 15.11 6.85 14.47
CA LEU A 560 13.91 7.51 14.97
C LEU A 560 13.94 7.68 16.49
N ALA A 561 14.34 6.62 17.23
CA ALA A 561 14.43 6.64 18.68
C ALA A 561 15.41 7.70 19.18
N THR A 562 16.57 7.81 18.55
CA THR A 562 17.59 8.82 18.89
C THR A 562 17.14 10.24 18.55
N GLU A 563 16.58 10.45 17.35
CA GLU A 563 16.10 11.77 16.91
C GLU A 563 14.94 12.29 17.76
N ARG A 564 14.05 11.41 18.22
CA ARG A 564 12.78 11.75 18.88
C ARG A 564 12.74 11.40 20.36
N GLN A 565 13.85 10.91 20.91
CA GLN A 565 13.94 10.51 22.31
C GLN A 565 12.84 9.49 22.69
N TYR A 566 12.70 8.43 21.87
CA TYR A 566 11.85 7.30 22.19
C TYR A 566 12.57 6.35 23.12
N THR A 567 11.83 5.66 23.97
CA THR A 567 12.37 4.74 24.97
C THR A 567 12.08 3.29 24.65
N LEU A 568 12.94 2.39 25.11
CA LEU A 568 12.73 0.96 25.03
C LEU A 568 11.51 0.57 25.87
N PRO A 569 10.43 0.01 25.28
CA PRO A 569 9.31 -0.47 26.05
C PRO A 569 9.64 -1.81 26.73
N GLN A 570 9.15 -1.99 27.96
CA GLN A 570 9.15 -3.27 28.63
C GLN A 570 7.94 -4.07 28.20
N LEU A 571 8.15 -5.09 27.37
CA LEU A 571 7.10 -6.02 26.93
C LEU A 571 7.12 -7.29 27.77
N ASP A 572 5.93 -7.73 28.18
CA ASP A 572 5.72 -8.93 28.96
C ASP A 572 4.39 -9.64 28.64
N ASN A 573 4.13 -10.77 29.28
CA ASN A 573 2.89 -11.52 29.12
C ASN A 573 1.76 -11.05 30.06
N SER A 574 1.94 -9.96 30.82
CA SER A 574 0.90 -9.37 31.65
C SER A 574 -0.27 -8.84 30.81
N LEU A 575 -1.29 -8.37 31.48
CA LEU A 575 -2.44 -7.70 30.88
C LEU A 575 -2.42 -6.19 31.12
N VAL A 576 -1.26 -5.64 31.51
CA VAL A 576 -1.09 -4.23 31.90
C VAL A 576 -0.62 -3.39 30.71
N ILE A 577 -1.17 -2.20 30.59
CA ILE A 577 -0.61 -1.12 29.77
C ILE A 577 -0.36 0.07 30.70
N ASN A 578 0.91 0.40 30.93
CA ASN A 578 1.34 1.51 31.80
C ASN A 578 2.32 2.40 31.03
N LEU A 579 1.83 3.55 30.61
CA LEU A 579 2.58 4.53 29.84
C LEU A 579 2.76 5.80 30.67
N LYS A 580 3.99 6.26 30.85
CA LYS A 580 4.31 7.51 31.53
C LYS A 580 4.81 8.55 30.55
N GLU A 581 4.28 9.75 30.66
CA GLU A 581 4.58 10.88 29.76
C GLU A 581 4.55 10.49 28.27
N ALA A 582 3.46 9.79 27.88
CA ALA A 582 3.26 9.32 26.50
C ALA A 582 2.91 10.46 25.56
N ARG A 583 3.44 10.40 24.34
CA ARG A 583 3.25 11.40 23.28
C ARG A 583 2.66 10.74 22.02
N HIS A 584 1.95 11.51 21.22
CA HIS A 584 1.39 11.00 19.96
C HIS A 584 2.43 11.02 18.83
N PRO A 585 2.85 9.88 18.26
CA PRO A 585 3.99 9.79 17.35
C PRO A 585 3.84 10.63 16.08
N VAL A 586 2.62 10.84 15.59
CA VAL A 586 2.36 11.63 14.37
C VAL A 586 2.20 13.10 14.72
N ILE A 587 1.33 13.42 15.69
CA ILE A 587 1.02 14.83 16.02
C ILE A 587 2.25 15.57 16.53
N GLU A 588 3.09 14.93 17.38
CA GLU A 588 4.29 15.59 17.92
C GLU A 588 5.28 16.05 16.83
N GLN A 589 5.27 15.38 15.67
CA GLN A 589 6.15 15.73 14.55
C GLN A 589 5.57 16.81 13.64
N GLN A 590 4.25 17.01 13.68
CA GLN A 590 3.57 18.05 12.91
C GLN A 590 3.49 19.38 13.66
N LEU A 591 3.65 19.36 14.99
CA LEU A 591 3.61 20.57 15.79
C LEU A 591 4.89 21.39 15.60
N PRO A 592 4.77 22.73 15.56
CA PRO A 592 5.94 23.61 15.52
C PRO A 592 6.76 23.48 16.80
N PRO A 593 8.09 23.66 16.77
CA PRO A 593 8.97 23.53 17.95
C PRO A 593 8.57 24.43 19.13
N THR A 594 7.84 25.50 18.87
CA THR A 594 7.33 26.45 19.89
C THR A 594 6.11 25.92 20.65
N GLN A 595 5.47 24.82 20.18
CA GLN A 595 4.28 24.22 20.80
C GLN A 595 4.49 22.71 20.96
N PRO A 596 5.25 22.26 21.97
CA PRO A 596 5.50 20.85 22.19
C PRO A 596 4.20 20.12 22.53
N TYR A 597 4.13 18.84 22.13
CA TYR A 597 3.02 17.96 22.49
C TYR A 597 2.95 17.78 24.01
N ILE A 598 1.76 17.86 24.60
CA ILE A 598 1.56 17.68 26.03
C ILE A 598 1.45 16.17 26.32
N ALA A 599 2.46 15.65 26.99
CA ALA A 599 2.55 14.25 27.35
C ALA A 599 1.56 13.86 28.45
N ASN A 600 0.99 12.67 28.37
CA ASN A 600 -0.01 12.13 29.28
C ASN A 600 0.33 10.73 29.78
N ASP A 601 -0.14 10.42 31.02
CA ASP A 601 -0.02 9.10 31.61
C ASP A 601 -1.26 8.26 31.28
N ILE A 602 -1.06 6.98 30.93
CA ILE A 602 -2.14 6.02 30.69
C ILE A 602 -1.84 4.76 31.49
N TYR A 603 -2.83 4.30 32.26
CA TYR A 603 -2.79 3.02 32.96
C TYR A 603 -4.05 2.23 32.67
N LEU A 604 -3.91 0.99 32.23
CA LEU A 604 -5.00 0.04 32.02
C LEU A 604 -4.57 -1.36 32.50
N ASP A 605 -5.45 -2.04 33.18
CA ASP A 605 -5.33 -3.45 33.54
C ASP A 605 -6.71 -4.15 33.47
N ASN A 606 -6.78 -5.43 33.75
CA ASN A 606 -8.02 -6.20 33.74
C ASN A 606 -8.66 -6.34 35.13
N GLU A 607 -8.03 -5.81 36.20
CA GLU A 607 -8.43 -6.03 37.60
C GLU A 607 -8.90 -4.76 38.29
N SER A 608 -8.18 -3.65 38.14
CA SER A 608 -8.41 -2.40 38.88
C SER A 608 -8.89 -1.23 38.01
N GLN A 609 -8.38 -1.11 36.81
CA GLN A 609 -8.70 -0.02 35.88
C GLN A 609 -8.82 -0.56 34.45
N GLN A 610 -9.89 -1.29 34.19
CA GLN A 610 -10.22 -1.88 32.91
C GLN A 610 -10.67 -0.83 31.90
N ILE A 611 -11.54 0.09 32.32
CA ILE A 611 -12.13 1.13 31.49
C ILE A 611 -11.73 2.50 32.02
N MET A 612 -11.07 3.30 31.17
CA MET A 612 -10.86 4.73 31.41
C MET A 612 -11.96 5.51 30.70
N MET A 613 -12.90 6.06 31.50
CA MET A 613 -13.94 6.96 31.00
C MET A 613 -13.33 8.36 30.89
N ILE A 614 -13.21 8.91 29.68
CA ILE A 614 -12.53 10.19 29.44
C ILE A 614 -13.54 11.22 28.98
N THR A 615 -13.82 12.20 29.85
CA THR A 615 -14.73 13.30 29.57
C THR A 615 -13.96 14.60 29.23
N GLY A 616 -14.66 15.56 28.64
CA GLY A 616 -14.08 16.86 28.33
C GLY A 616 -14.62 17.43 27.02
N PRO A 617 -14.34 18.71 26.75
CA PRO A 617 -14.88 19.42 25.58
C PRO A 617 -14.32 18.84 24.27
N ASN A 618 -15.06 19.07 23.17
CA ASN A 618 -14.52 18.82 21.84
C ASN A 618 -13.29 19.70 21.60
N MET A 619 -12.32 19.27 20.81
CA MET A 619 -11.01 19.90 20.58
C MET A 619 -10.04 19.82 21.77
N SER A 620 -10.38 19.19 22.89
CA SER A 620 -9.46 19.02 24.03
C SER A 620 -8.36 17.97 23.78
N GLY A 621 -8.49 17.15 22.74
CA GLY A 621 -7.49 16.13 22.39
C GLY A 621 -7.85 14.70 22.84
N LYS A 622 -9.10 14.42 23.24
CA LYS A 622 -9.55 13.06 23.64
C LYS A 622 -9.23 12.01 22.58
N SER A 623 -9.67 12.20 21.34
CA SER A 623 -9.45 11.29 20.23
C SER A 623 -7.95 11.07 19.94
N ALA A 624 -7.12 12.13 20.05
CA ALA A 624 -5.68 12.02 19.92
C ALA A 624 -5.06 11.15 21.02
N LEU A 625 -5.55 11.23 22.25
CA LEU A 625 -5.09 10.42 23.37
C LEU A 625 -5.42 8.92 23.19
N LEU A 626 -6.62 8.62 22.69
CA LEU A 626 -7.02 7.25 22.36
C LEU A 626 -6.09 6.67 21.28
N ARG A 627 -5.96 7.36 20.14
CA ARG A 627 -5.10 6.94 19.03
C ARG A 627 -3.65 6.79 19.46
N GLN A 628 -3.11 7.74 20.23
CA GLN A 628 -1.76 7.69 20.83
C GLN A 628 -1.48 6.34 21.48
N THR A 629 -2.40 5.87 22.32
CA THR A 629 -2.23 4.62 23.09
C THR A 629 -2.13 3.42 22.16
N ALA A 630 -3.02 3.30 21.18
CA ALA A 630 -2.97 2.21 20.20
C ALA A 630 -1.70 2.27 19.33
N LEU A 631 -1.31 3.47 18.87
CA LEU A 631 -0.11 3.63 18.05
C LEU A 631 1.17 3.27 18.83
N ILE A 632 1.24 3.57 20.11
CA ILE A 632 2.36 3.17 21.00
C ILE A 632 2.42 1.65 21.14
N VAL A 633 1.28 0.99 21.34
CA VAL A 633 1.21 -0.48 21.41
C VAL A 633 1.66 -1.10 20.08
N LEU A 634 1.20 -0.57 18.96
CA LEU A 634 1.62 -1.04 17.63
C LEU A 634 3.12 -0.86 17.40
N LEU A 635 3.68 0.31 17.73
CA LEU A 635 5.12 0.57 17.63
C LEU A 635 5.92 -0.43 18.45
N ALA A 636 5.50 -0.69 19.69
CA ALA A 636 6.15 -1.68 20.56
C ALA A 636 6.12 -3.08 19.92
N GLN A 637 4.97 -3.51 19.35
CA GLN A 637 4.81 -4.87 18.83
C GLN A 637 5.37 -5.07 17.41
N ILE A 638 5.72 -4.01 16.69
CA ILE A 638 6.55 -4.14 15.47
C ILE A 638 8.05 -4.15 15.76
N GLY A 639 8.48 -3.89 17.00
CA GLY A 639 9.87 -3.90 17.42
C GLY A 639 10.52 -2.52 17.51
N SER A 640 9.74 -1.43 17.45
CA SER A 640 10.22 -0.04 17.59
C SER A 640 10.25 0.40 19.05
N PHE A 641 11.10 1.36 19.38
CA PHE A 641 10.99 2.14 20.61
C PHE A 641 9.76 3.05 20.53
N VAL A 642 9.29 3.55 21.68
CA VAL A 642 8.01 4.24 21.81
C VAL A 642 8.15 5.67 22.35
N PRO A 643 7.27 6.60 21.95
CA PRO A 643 7.24 7.99 22.39
C PRO A 643 6.64 8.11 23.81
N ALA A 644 7.35 7.60 24.80
CA ALA A 644 7.00 7.71 26.23
C ALA A 644 8.27 7.81 27.05
N LYS A 645 8.19 8.28 28.30
CA LYS A 645 9.32 8.28 29.23
C LYS A 645 9.56 6.90 29.81
N GLN A 646 8.45 6.17 30.07
CA GLN A 646 8.46 4.77 30.50
C GLN A 646 7.24 4.09 29.89
N ALA A 647 7.39 2.85 29.44
CA ALA A 647 6.32 2.05 28.90
C ALA A 647 6.46 0.59 29.35
N GLN A 648 5.44 0.08 30.04
CA GLN A 648 5.24 -1.35 30.29
C GLN A 648 3.98 -1.76 29.55
N ILE A 649 4.09 -2.76 28.68
CA ILE A 649 3.00 -3.15 27.78
C ILE A 649 2.91 -4.67 27.78
N GLY A 650 1.81 -5.21 28.31
CA GLY A 650 1.43 -6.59 28.06
C GLY A 650 1.00 -6.80 26.63
N ILE A 651 1.37 -7.94 26.03
CA ILE A 651 1.06 -8.25 24.65
C ILE A 651 -0.43 -8.08 24.36
N VAL A 652 -0.76 -7.32 23.32
CA VAL A 652 -2.10 -7.10 22.80
C VAL A 652 -2.30 -7.97 21.56
N ASP A 653 -3.41 -8.70 21.49
CA ASP A 653 -3.75 -9.57 20.36
C ASP A 653 -4.73 -8.93 19.37
N LYS A 654 -5.58 -7.97 19.86
CA LYS A 654 -6.58 -7.29 19.06
C LYS A 654 -6.64 -5.81 19.43
N ILE A 655 -6.68 -4.95 18.42
CA ILE A 655 -6.95 -3.52 18.60
C ILE A 655 -8.20 -3.18 17.82
N PHE A 656 -9.16 -2.56 18.54
CA PHE A 656 -10.40 -2.08 17.98
C PHE A 656 -10.52 -0.59 18.16
N THR A 657 -10.98 0.10 17.14
CA THR A 657 -11.25 1.53 17.23
C THR A 657 -12.63 1.88 16.68
N ARG A 658 -13.36 2.66 17.45
CA ARG A 658 -14.50 3.41 16.96
C ARG A 658 -14.24 4.89 17.23
N VAL A 659 -13.73 5.61 16.23
CA VAL A 659 -13.27 7.00 16.36
C VAL A 659 -13.83 7.82 15.20
N GLY A 660 -14.62 8.85 15.49
CA GLY A 660 -15.14 9.80 14.51
C GLY A 660 -16.29 9.28 13.64
N ALA A 661 -17.07 10.19 13.06
CA ALA A 661 -18.07 9.85 12.05
C ALA A 661 -17.40 9.90 10.66
N SER A 662 -17.28 8.79 9.99
CA SER A 662 -16.97 8.78 8.55
C SER A 662 -18.29 8.72 7.79
N ASP A 663 -18.64 9.81 7.13
CA ASP A 663 -19.77 9.84 6.21
C ASP A 663 -19.45 9.00 4.98
N ASN A 664 -19.93 7.76 4.95
CA ASN A 664 -19.82 6.92 3.75
C ASN A 664 -21.10 7.09 2.89
N ILE A 665 -21.25 8.29 2.34
CA ILE A 665 -22.42 8.69 1.52
C ILE A 665 -22.59 7.75 0.31
N SER A 666 -21.52 7.09 -0.13
CA SER A 666 -21.52 6.24 -1.33
C SER A 666 -22.30 4.92 -1.17
N GLN A 667 -22.54 4.44 0.06
CA GLN A 667 -23.29 3.19 0.32
C GLN A 667 -24.71 3.42 0.79
N GLY A 668 -25.14 4.69 1.03
CA GLY A 668 -26.52 5.03 1.44
C GLY A 668 -26.87 4.57 2.86
N GLU A 669 -25.89 4.14 3.66
CA GLU A 669 -26.11 3.78 5.07
C GLU A 669 -26.14 5.03 5.97
N SER A 670 -27.00 5.01 6.96
CA SER A 670 -27.00 6.04 8.02
C SER A 670 -25.70 5.97 8.82
N THR A 671 -25.09 7.14 9.12
CA THR A 671 -23.88 7.24 9.97
C THR A 671 -24.05 6.49 11.29
N PHE A 672 -25.25 6.50 11.86
CA PHE A 672 -25.58 5.76 13.07
C PHE A 672 -25.58 4.23 12.86
N MET A 673 -26.04 3.73 11.70
CA MET A 673 -25.99 2.31 11.40
C MET A 673 -24.56 1.81 11.23
N VAL A 674 -23.70 2.59 10.57
CA VAL A 674 -22.26 2.29 10.47
C VAL A 674 -21.64 2.23 11.87
N GLU A 675 -21.96 3.17 12.74
CA GLU A 675 -21.49 3.18 14.14
C GLU A 675 -21.91 1.93 14.90
N MET A 676 -23.17 1.51 14.76
CA MET A 676 -23.66 0.30 15.42
C MET A 676 -23.06 -0.99 14.87
N ASN A 677 -22.79 -1.05 13.57
CA ASN A 677 -22.09 -2.17 12.94
C ASN A 677 -20.64 -2.29 13.45
N GLU A 678 -19.91 -1.17 13.56
CA GLU A 678 -18.55 -1.13 14.13
C GLU A 678 -18.57 -1.57 15.60
N ALA A 679 -19.50 -1.06 16.40
CA ALA A 679 -19.67 -1.45 17.82
C ALA A 679 -20.01 -2.94 17.96
N ALA A 680 -20.92 -3.46 17.15
CA ALA A 680 -21.28 -4.88 17.15
C ALA A 680 -20.09 -5.78 16.79
N LEU A 681 -19.28 -5.38 15.80
CA LEU A 681 -18.05 -6.10 15.45
C LEU A 681 -17.10 -6.18 16.64
N ILE A 682 -16.90 -5.08 17.35
CA ILE A 682 -16.06 -5.02 18.55
C ILE A 682 -16.58 -5.98 19.62
N LEU A 683 -17.86 -5.85 20.00
CA LEU A 683 -18.46 -6.60 21.10
C LEU A 683 -18.50 -8.12 20.86
N ASN A 684 -18.59 -8.57 19.60
CA ASN A 684 -18.61 -9.97 19.23
C ASN A 684 -17.21 -10.61 19.11
N ASN A 685 -16.12 -9.84 19.16
CA ASN A 685 -14.75 -10.32 18.90
C ASN A 685 -13.77 -10.06 20.05
N LEU A 686 -14.25 -9.94 21.26
CA LEU A 686 -13.45 -9.62 22.44
C LEU A 686 -12.47 -10.75 22.81
N SER A 687 -11.28 -10.37 23.32
CA SER A 687 -10.32 -11.24 23.99
C SER A 687 -9.81 -10.58 25.28
N GLN A 688 -9.15 -11.33 26.15
CA GLN A 688 -8.54 -10.78 27.37
C GLN A 688 -7.40 -9.80 27.06
N ARG A 689 -6.78 -9.90 25.90
CA ARG A 689 -5.67 -9.07 25.47
C ARG A 689 -6.10 -7.92 24.55
N SER A 690 -7.39 -7.79 24.27
CA SER A 690 -7.91 -6.71 23.42
C SER A 690 -7.68 -5.33 24.03
N LEU A 691 -7.37 -4.37 23.16
CA LEU A 691 -7.38 -2.94 23.43
C LEU A 691 -8.48 -2.27 22.61
N ILE A 692 -9.41 -1.62 23.28
CA ILE A 692 -10.60 -1.04 22.66
C ILE A 692 -10.58 0.48 22.84
N LEU A 693 -10.81 1.21 21.75
CA LEU A 693 -10.87 2.68 21.71
C LEU A 693 -12.24 3.10 21.22
N LEU A 694 -13.06 3.65 22.10
CA LEU A 694 -14.40 4.14 21.80
C LEU A 694 -14.43 5.66 21.94
N ASP A 695 -14.80 6.36 20.89
CA ASP A 695 -14.87 7.82 20.86
C ASP A 695 -16.26 8.28 20.44
N GLU A 696 -16.92 8.99 21.34
CA GLU A 696 -18.23 9.62 21.14
C GLU A 696 -19.33 8.65 20.63
N ILE A 697 -19.45 7.49 21.24
CA ILE A 697 -20.52 6.51 20.94
C ILE A 697 -21.89 7.10 21.25
N GLY A 698 -22.86 6.87 20.37
CA GLY A 698 -24.26 7.31 20.53
C GLY A 698 -24.54 8.72 19.98
N ARG A 699 -23.59 9.34 19.26
CA ARG A 699 -23.76 10.72 18.74
C ARG A 699 -24.75 10.82 17.58
N GLY A 700 -24.98 9.73 16.86
CA GLY A 700 -25.82 9.71 15.65
C GLY A 700 -27.33 9.59 15.89
N THR A 701 -27.81 9.60 17.15
CA THR A 701 -29.23 9.42 17.53
C THR A 701 -29.66 10.45 18.55
N SER A 702 -30.86 10.28 19.15
CA SER A 702 -31.32 11.15 20.24
C SER A 702 -30.40 11.06 21.46
N THR A 703 -30.31 12.14 22.24
CA THR A 703 -29.41 12.20 23.40
C THR A 703 -29.64 11.05 24.38
N TYR A 704 -30.88 10.75 24.72
CA TYR A 704 -31.20 9.68 25.67
C TYR A 704 -30.91 8.29 25.12
N ASP A 705 -31.22 8.02 23.84
CA ASP A 705 -30.85 6.76 23.20
C ASP A 705 -29.32 6.61 23.14
N GLY A 706 -28.61 7.69 22.82
CA GLY A 706 -27.15 7.71 22.76
C GLY A 706 -26.49 7.38 24.10
N ILE A 707 -26.96 8.04 25.20
CA ILE A 707 -26.51 7.76 26.57
C ILE A 707 -26.81 6.31 26.96
N SER A 708 -28.03 5.83 26.69
CA SER A 708 -28.43 4.46 27.02
C SER A 708 -27.57 3.40 26.32
N ILE A 709 -27.29 3.59 25.05
CA ILE A 709 -26.42 2.69 24.27
C ILE A 709 -24.99 2.75 24.80
N ALA A 710 -24.45 3.94 25.05
CA ALA A 710 -23.07 4.10 25.54
C ALA A 710 -22.89 3.46 26.92
N TRP A 711 -23.89 3.65 27.82
CA TRP A 711 -23.94 3.01 29.14
C TRP A 711 -23.96 1.49 29.02
N ALA A 712 -24.89 0.93 28.24
CA ALA A 712 -25.03 -0.51 28.07
C ALA A 712 -23.76 -1.15 27.45
N ILE A 713 -23.09 -0.47 26.53
CA ILE A 713 -21.81 -0.93 25.96
C ILE A 713 -20.71 -0.95 27.04
N ALA A 714 -20.57 0.09 27.83
CA ALA A 714 -19.55 0.17 28.88
C ALA A 714 -19.81 -0.88 29.98
N GLU A 715 -21.06 -1.08 30.38
CA GLU A 715 -21.51 -2.13 31.32
C GLU A 715 -21.20 -3.52 30.75
N TYR A 716 -21.58 -3.80 29.50
CA TYR A 716 -21.30 -5.07 28.85
C TYR A 716 -19.78 -5.37 28.81
N LEU A 717 -18.92 -4.40 28.44
CA LEU A 717 -17.48 -4.55 28.44
C LEU A 717 -16.94 -4.82 29.86
N HIS A 718 -17.48 -4.16 30.89
CA HIS A 718 -17.10 -4.38 32.27
C HIS A 718 -17.48 -5.76 32.77
N GLU A 719 -18.70 -6.24 32.49
CA GLU A 719 -19.21 -7.53 32.97
C GLU A 719 -18.72 -8.72 32.13
N HIS A 720 -18.22 -8.48 30.89
CA HIS A 720 -17.78 -9.53 29.98
C HIS A 720 -16.56 -10.27 30.57
N PRO A 721 -16.50 -11.62 30.50
CA PRO A 721 -15.43 -12.43 31.12
C PRO A 721 -14.00 -12.11 30.65
N THR A 722 -13.85 -11.47 29.49
CA THR A 722 -12.53 -11.10 28.97
C THR A 722 -11.92 -9.88 29.65
N HIS A 723 -12.71 -9.03 30.31
CA HIS A 723 -12.30 -7.77 30.91
C HIS A 723 -11.37 -6.95 29.99
N ALA A 724 -11.76 -6.79 28.72
CA ALA A 724 -10.93 -6.13 27.71
C ALA A 724 -10.62 -4.66 28.09
N LYS A 725 -9.35 -4.27 27.92
CA LYS A 725 -8.89 -2.92 28.26
C LYS A 725 -9.51 -1.89 27.32
N THR A 726 -10.14 -0.86 27.89
CA THR A 726 -10.94 0.09 27.12
C THR A 726 -10.62 1.54 27.49
N LEU A 727 -10.37 2.37 26.46
CA LEU A 727 -10.39 3.82 26.54
C LEU A 727 -11.71 4.31 25.94
N PHE A 728 -12.54 4.95 26.75
CA PHE A 728 -13.87 5.40 26.36
C PHE A 728 -13.97 6.92 26.49
N ALA A 729 -13.86 7.62 25.36
CA ALA A 729 -14.04 9.07 25.32
C ALA A 729 -15.50 9.42 25.03
N THR A 730 -16.04 10.33 25.80
CA THR A 730 -17.44 10.74 25.68
C THR A 730 -17.63 12.21 26.05
N HIS A 731 -18.72 12.78 25.58
CA HIS A 731 -19.21 14.07 25.99
C HIS A 731 -20.43 13.96 26.94
N TYR A 732 -20.91 12.74 27.21
CA TYR A 732 -21.99 12.47 28.15
C TYR A 732 -21.46 12.47 29.57
N HIS A 733 -21.86 13.45 30.36
CA HIS A 733 -21.43 13.60 31.76
C HIS A 733 -22.08 12.57 32.68
N GLU A 734 -23.24 12.06 32.29
CA GLU A 734 -24.00 11.02 32.98
C GLU A 734 -23.21 9.73 33.16
N LEU A 735 -22.31 9.42 32.20
CA LEU A 735 -21.46 8.23 32.30
C LEU A 735 -20.43 8.34 33.44
N ASN A 736 -20.21 9.53 34.03
CA ASN A 736 -19.34 9.65 35.19
C ASN A 736 -19.88 8.89 36.42
N GLU A 737 -21.19 8.67 36.50
CA GLU A 737 -21.81 7.90 37.58
C GLU A 737 -21.41 6.43 37.58
N MET A 738 -20.98 5.89 36.43
CA MET A 738 -20.56 4.49 36.30
C MET A 738 -19.42 4.10 37.24
N GLN A 739 -18.55 5.05 37.59
CA GLN A 739 -17.43 4.80 38.52
C GLN A 739 -17.96 4.39 39.93
N ASN A 740 -19.14 4.85 40.31
CA ASN A 740 -19.74 4.56 41.61
C ASN A 740 -20.37 3.16 41.65
N GLU A 741 -20.78 2.63 40.52
CA GLU A 741 -21.43 1.34 40.38
C GLU A 741 -20.48 0.22 39.98
N PHE A 742 -19.46 0.54 39.16
CA PHE A 742 -18.54 -0.44 38.54
C PHE A 742 -17.08 -0.23 38.97
N ALA A 743 -16.56 -1.15 39.75
CA ALA A 743 -15.27 -1.02 40.43
C ALA A 743 -14.03 -0.81 39.49
N ARG A 744 -14.09 -1.38 38.24
CA ARG A 744 -12.99 -1.31 37.25
C ARG A 744 -13.15 -0.15 36.26
N ILE A 745 -14.18 0.70 36.42
CA ILE A 745 -14.34 1.94 35.64
C ILE A 745 -13.75 3.09 36.41
N LYS A 746 -12.88 3.88 35.77
CA LYS A 746 -12.26 5.08 36.37
C LYS A 746 -12.50 6.29 35.48
N ASN A 747 -12.90 7.40 36.11
CA ASN A 747 -13.17 8.65 35.40
C ASN A 747 -11.92 9.51 35.30
N PHE A 748 -11.74 10.08 34.12
CA PHE A 748 -10.70 11.03 33.78
C PHE A 748 -11.31 12.19 32.99
N SER A 749 -10.67 13.34 33.08
CA SER A 749 -11.03 14.48 32.24
C SER A 749 -9.81 15.17 31.66
N VAL A 750 -9.97 15.76 30.47
CA VAL A 750 -8.93 16.59 29.87
C VAL A 750 -9.04 18.00 30.43
N SER A 751 -7.98 18.43 31.13
CA SER A 751 -7.98 19.69 31.85
C SER A 751 -8.06 20.90 30.93
N VAL A 752 -8.89 21.86 31.35
CA VAL A 752 -9.08 23.17 30.73
C VAL A 752 -8.88 24.25 31.79
N LYS A 753 -8.34 25.40 31.41
CA LYS A 753 -8.21 26.56 32.28
C LYS A 753 -8.95 27.75 31.71
N GLU A 754 -9.82 28.31 32.48
CA GLU A 754 -10.48 29.56 32.14
C GLU A 754 -9.58 30.75 32.46
N VAL A 755 -9.31 31.60 31.48
CA VAL A 755 -8.48 32.80 31.61
C VAL A 755 -9.22 33.99 30.98
N LYS A 756 -9.68 34.93 31.79
CA LYS A 756 -10.37 36.16 31.36
C LYS A 756 -11.54 35.92 30.37
N GLY A 757 -12.38 34.91 30.61
CA GLY A 757 -13.49 34.57 29.71
C GLY A 757 -13.14 33.87 28.41
N SER A 758 -11.90 33.40 28.31
CA SER A 758 -11.41 32.51 27.24
C SER A 758 -10.99 31.15 27.85
N ILE A 759 -11.19 30.06 27.13
CA ILE A 759 -10.76 28.74 27.55
C ILE A 759 -9.40 28.43 26.94
N LEU A 760 -8.46 28.04 27.79
CA LEU A 760 -7.17 27.48 27.41
C LEU A 760 -7.23 25.95 27.60
N PHE A 761 -7.15 25.17 26.52
CA PHE A 761 -7.02 23.72 26.58
C PHE A 761 -5.62 23.34 27.02
N LEU A 762 -5.48 22.84 28.25
CA LEU A 762 -4.19 22.38 28.78
C LEU A 762 -3.79 21.01 28.20
N ARG A 763 -4.73 20.28 27.63
CA ARG A 763 -4.55 18.95 27.02
C ARG A 763 -3.89 17.94 27.97
N LYS A 764 -3.99 18.16 29.30
CA LYS A 764 -3.47 17.24 30.31
C LYS A 764 -4.61 16.42 30.90
N LEU A 765 -4.43 15.10 30.92
CA LEU A 765 -5.37 14.17 31.53
C LEU A 765 -5.24 14.25 33.05
N VAL A 766 -6.37 14.36 33.75
CA VAL A 766 -6.45 14.39 35.21
C VAL A 766 -7.55 13.43 35.68
N GLU A 767 -7.37 12.86 36.87
CA GLU A 767 -8.40 11.99 37.49
C GLU A 767 -9.65 12.80 37.82
N GLY A 768 -10.80 12.16 37.70
CA GLY A 768 -12.12 12.75 37.90
C GLY A 768 -12.82 13.16 36.61
N GLY A 769 -14.12 13.13 36.59
CA GLY A 769 -14.98 13.56 35.47
C GLY A 769 -15.07 15.07 35.33
N SER A 770 -15.39 15.57 34.14
CA SER A 770 -15.77 16.98 33.94
C SER A 770 -17.28 17.16 34.15
N GLU A 771 -17.67 18.13 34.97
CA GLU A 771 -19.10 18.44 35.25
C GLU A 771 -19.66 19.56 34.34
N HIS A 772 -18.80 20.24 33.55
CA HIS A 772 -19.20 21.39 32.75
C HIS A 772 -19.10 21.13 31.24
N SER A 773 -20.14 21.61 30.54
CA SER A 773 -20.14 21.65 29.07
C SER A 773 -19.45 22.93 28.57
N PHE A 774 -18.53 22.78 27.64
CA PHE A 774 -17.78 23.91 27.07
C PHE A 774 -18.15 24.21 25.59
N GLY A 775 -19.26 23.65 25.09
CA GLY A 775 -19.70 23.79 23.71
C GLY A 775 -19.88 25.25 23.25
N ILE A 776 -20.49 26.08 24.09
CA ILE A 776 -20.75 27.51 23.83
C ILE A 776 -19.42 28.26 23.73
N HIS A 777 -18.43 27.93 24.55
CA HIS A 777 -17.13 28.58 24.51
C HIS A 777 -16.36 28.22 23.23
N VAL A 778 -16.48 26.98 22.75
CA VAL A 778 -15.93 26.56 21.46
C VAL A 778 -16.61 27.32 20.31
N ALA A 779 -17.91 27.49 20.37
CA ALA A 779 -18.66 28.28 19.39
C ALA A 779 -18.19 29.75 19.35
N LYS A 780 -17.88 30.32 20.53
CA LYS A 780 -17.28 31.67 20.63
C LYS A 780 -15.90 31.75 20.01
N MET A 781 -15.05 30.74 20.23
CA MET A 781 -13.73 30.66 19.62
C MET A 781 -13.81 30.47 18.08
N ALA A 782 -14.83 29.78 17.58
CA ALA A 782 -15.10 29.62 16.15
C ALA A 782 -15.60 30.91 15.47
N GLY A 783 -15.81 32.00 16.23
CA GLY A 783 -16.23 33.28 15.68
C GLY A 783 -17.75 33.43 15.47
N MET A 784 -18.57 32.64 16.19
CA MET A 784 -20.02 32.82 16.13
C MET A 784 -20.45 34.22 16.58
N PRO A 785 -21.51 34.82 15.98
CA PRO A 785 -21.98 36.15 16.35
C PRO A 785 -22.27 36.27 17.86
N PRO A 786 -21.83 37.35 18.53
CA PRO A 786 -21.98 37.53 19.98
C PRO A 786 -23.44 37.36 20.50
N TYR A 787 -24.41 37.82 19.72
CA TYR A 787 -25.85 37.69 20.06
C TYR A 787 -26.28 36.21 20.17
N VAL A 788 -25.78 35.35 19.27
CA VAL A 788 -26.07 33.90 19.28
C VAL A 788 -25.48 33.27 20.53
N ILE A 789 -24.24 33.63 20.86
CA ILE A 789 -23.56 33.13 22.08
C ILE A 789 -24.29 33.52 23.33
N GLU A 790 -24.64 34.81 23.51
CA GLU A 790 -25.38 35.30 24.68
C GLU A 790 -26.78 34.61 24.85
N LYS A 791 -27.42 34.37 23.71
CA LYS A 791 -28.70 33.64 23.74
C LYS A 791 -28.53 32.17 24.13
N ALA A 792 -27.47 31.51 23.62
CA ALA A 792 -27.16 30.13 23.98
C ALA A 792 -26.78 29.98 25.43
N GLU A 793 -26.03 30.90 26.04
CA GLU A 793 -25.71 30.93 27.47
C GLU A 793 -26.96 31.02 28.32
N LYS A 794 -27.91 31.91 27.98
CA LYS A 794 -29.20 32.06 28.69
C LYS A 794 -30.07 30.80 28.59
N VAL A 795 -30.03 30.10 27.45
CA VAL A 795 -30.79 28.84 27.30
C VAL A 795 -30.17 27.73 28.13
N LEU A 796 -28.82 27.62 28.11
CA LEU A 796 -28.08 26.63 28.90
C LEU A 796 -28.35 26.78 30.39
N GLU A 797 -28.27 28.03 30.92
CA GLU A 797 -28.56 28.33 32.33
C GLU A 797 -29.97 27.91 32.73
N LYS A 798 -30.98 28.06 31.83
CA LYS A 798 -32.31 27.59 32.08
C LYS A 798 -32.42 26.08 32.17
N LEU A 799 -31.77 25.38 31.24
CA LEU A 799 -31.79 23.92 31.18
C LEU A 799 -31.11 23.32 32.43
N GLU A 800 -29.94 23.86 32.81
CA GLU A 800 -29.19 23.40 34.00
C GLU A 800 -29.97 23.65 35.31
N LYS A 801 -30.66 24.79 35.44
CA LYS A 801 -31.54 25.07 36.60
C LYS A 801 -32.73 24.13 36.68
N THR A 802 -33.29 23.71 35.56
CA THR A 802 -34.40 22.74 35.50
C THR A 802 -33.94 21.38 35.97
N HIS A 803 -32.80 20.89 35.54
CA HIS A 803 -32.18 19.63 35.97
C HIS A 803 -31.85 19.64 37.48
N GLN A 804 -31.23 20.70 38.01
CA GLN A 804 -30.91 20.79 39.44
C GLN A 804 -32.13 20.81 40.34
N LEU A 805 -33.26 21.31 39.86
CA LEU A 805 -34.53 21.29 40.61
C LEU A 805 -35.17 19.90 40.63
N GLU A 806 -34.93 19.08 39.62
CA GLU A 806 -35.34 17.67 39.52
C GLU A 806 -34.48 16.79 40.42
N ASP A 807 -33.16 16.90 40.40
CA ASP A 807 -32.21 16.16 41.25
C ASP A 807 -32.45 16.45 42.76
N ASN A 808 -32.74 17.68 43.13
CA ASN A 808 -33.07 18.05 44.53
C ASN A 808 -34.41 17.48 44.98
N LYS A 809 -35.41 17.29 44.11
CA LYS A 809 -36.66 16.61 44.43
C LYS A 809 -36.48 15.11 44.61
N GLU A 810 -35.60 14.46 43.86
CA GLU A 810 -35.27 13.03 44.00
C GLU A 810 -34.47 12.76 45.29
N GLN A 811 -33.52 13.60 45.70
CA GLN A 811 -32.78 13.45 46.95
C GLN A 811 -33.67 13.59 48.19
N LEU A 812 -34.73 14.39 48.14
CA LEU A 812 -35.72 14.51 49.18
C LEU A 812 -36.70 13.33 49.23
N SER A 813 -36.89 12.60 48.13
CA SER A 813 -37.73 11.39 48.05
C SER A 813 -37.01 10.10 48.47
N LYS A 814 -35.67 10.03 48.29
CA LYS A 814 -34.82 8.89 48.67
C LYS A 814 -34.66 8.66 50.17
N LYS A 815 -35.11 9.62 51.04
CA LYS A 815 -35.15 9.44 52.52
C LYS A 815 -36.29 8.59 53.03
N ASN A 816 -37.19 8.13 52.19
CA ASN A 816 -38.29 7.26 52.55
C ASN A 816 -38.60 6.23 51.47
N LYS A 817 -37.77 5.18 51.35
CA LYS A 817 -38.21 3.81 50.98
C LYS A 817 -37.01 2.99 50.54
N GLU A 818 -36.62 2.07 51.39
CA GLU A 818 -35.96 0.81 50.96
C GLU A 818 -36.95 0.04 50.07
N GLY A 819 -36.53 -0.27 48.84
CA GLY A 819 -37.18 -1.24 47.94
C GLY A 819 -37.94 -0.57 46.81
N MET A 820 -37.25 -0.28 45.74
CA MET A 820 -37.59 -0.55 44.33
C MET A 820 -36.59 0.13 43.43
N GLN A 821 -35.72 -0.69 42.82
CA GLN A 821 -34.95 -0.39 41.65
C GLN A 821 -35.88 -0.17 40.44
N LEU A 822 -35.54 0.75 39.54
CA LEU A 822 -36.18 1.12 38.29
C LEU A 822 -37.16 2.32 38.38
N SER A 823 -36.62 3.53 38.31
CA SER A 823 -37.32 4.65 37.70
C SER A 823 -36.34 5.79 37.34
N PHE A 824 -35.49 5.59 36.33
CA PHE A 824 -34.63 6.66 35.79
C PHE A 824 -35.17 7.27 34.49
N PHE A 825 -36.36 6.82 34.03
CA PHE A 825 -36.96 7.33 32.79
C PHE A 825 -38.47 7.60 33.03
N GLN A 826 -38.81 8.77 33.58
CA GLN A 826 -40.14 9.33 33.36
C GLN A 826 -40.02 10.34 32.21
N LEU A 827 -40.50 9.97 31.04
CA LEU A 827 -40.90 10.89 30.00
C LEU A 827 -42.08 11.71 30.51
N ASP A 828 -41.82 12.90 31.01
CA ASP A 828 -42.88 13.87 31.27
C ASP A 828 -43.40 14.39 29.93
N ASP A 829 -44.52 13.79 29.47
CA ASP A 829 -45.27 14.33 28.35
C ASP A 829 -45.93 15.63 28.86
N PRO A 830 -45.60 16.82 28.30
CA PRO A 830 -46.20 18.09 28.71
C PRO A 830 -47.73 18.09 28.67
N LEU A 831 -48.32 17.19 27.89
CA LEU A 831 -49.73 16.97 27.77
C LEU A 831 -50.29 16.26 29.01
N LEU A 832 -49.55 15.26 29.52
CA LEU A 832 -49.95 14.53 30.75
C LEU A 832 -49.85 15.42 31.98
N GLU A 833 -48.87 16.30 32.04
CA GLU A 833 -48.72 17.26 33.14
C GLU A 833 -49.81 18.33 33.16
N SER A 834 -50.23 18.83 31.99
CA SER A 834 -51.37 19.75 31.84
C SER A 834 -52.69 19.09 32.23
N ILE A 835 -52.84 17.78 31.95
CA ILE A 835 -54.05 17.01 32.36
C ILE A 835 -54.03 16.78 33.86
N LYS A 836 -52.89 16.49 34.46
CA LYS A 836 -52.69 16.30 35.89
C LYS A 836 -52.99 17.58 36.66
N GLU A 837 -52.52 18.72 36.23
CA GLU A 837 -52.83 20.04 36.81
C GLU A 837 -54.33 20.37 36.75
N GLN A 838 -54.97 20.12 35.61
CA GLN A 838 -56.43 20.36 35.50
C GLN A 838 -57.23 19.42 36.37
N LEU A 839 -56.79 18.18 36.58
CA LEU A 839 -57.45 17.25 37.50
C LEU A 839 -57.30 17.68 39.01
N ILE A 840 -56.06 18.12 39.37
CA ILE A 840 -55.76 18.55 40.76
C ILE A 840 -56.51 19.81 41.15
N HIS A 841 -56.64 20.77 40.20
CA HIS A 841 -57.35 22.04 40.43
C HIS A 841 -58.85 21.94 40.21
N THR A 842 -59.47 20.76 40.02
CA THR A 842 -60.87 20.57 39.82
C THR A 842 -61.49 20.19 41.18
N ASP A 843 -62.25 21.12 41.77
CA ASP A 843 -62.99 20.88 43.02
C ASP A 843 -64.22 20.03 42.68
N ILE A 844 -64.12 18.74 42.88
CA ILE A 844 -65.19 17.75 42.56
C ILE A 844 -66.44 17.88 43.41
N ASP A 845 -66.29 18.34 44.64
CA ASP A 845 -67.43 18.42 45.62
C ASP A 845 -68.41 19.57 45.31
N ASN A 846 -67.97 20.54 44.49
CA ASN A 846 -68.77 21.71 44.10
C ASN A 846 -69.20 21.70 42.63
N LEU A 847 -68.96 20.62 41.87
CA LEU A 847 -69.36 20.52 40.46
C LEU A 847 -70.74 19.85 40.31
N THR A 848 -71.56 20.44 39.47
CA THR A 848 -72.81 19.76 39.03
C THR A 848 -72.48 18.60 38.10
N PRO A 849 -73.35 17.56 37.98
CA PRO A 849 -73.14 16.40 37.10
C PRO A 849 -72.85 16.78 35.64
N ILE A 850 -73.46 17.89 35.17
CA ILE A 850 -73.26 18.38 33.79
C ILE A 850 -71.89 19.04 33.64
N GLU A 851 -71.46 19.83 34.60
CA GLU A 851 -70.18 20.46 34.64
C GLU A 851 -69.04 19.43 34.74
N ALA A 852 -69.22 18.38 35.54
CA ALA A 852 -68.26 17.27 35.64
C ALA A 852 -68.10 16.51 34.32
N LEU A 853 -69.24 16.27 33.59
CA LEU A 853 -69.18 15.66 32.24
C LEU A 853 -68.52 16.57 31.21
N MET A 854 -68.73 17.86 31.25
CA MET A 854 -68.10 18.84 30.38
C MET A 854 -66.58 18.91 30.63
N LYS A 855 -66.17 18.87 31.89
CA LYS A 855 -64.77 18.88 32.30
C LYS A 855 -64.06 17.61 31.87
N LEU A 856 -64.63 16.43 32.08
CA LEU A 856 -64.19 15.16 31.64
C LEU A 856 -64.03 15.10 30.08
N ASN A 857 -65.01 15.67 29.36
CA ASN A 857 -64.92 15.73 27.88
C ASN A 857 -63.85 16.67 27.40
N SER A 858 -63.53 17.74 28.12
CA SER A 858 -62.39 18.66 27.79
C SER A 858 -61.08 17.97 27.98
N ILE A 859 -60.87 17.20 29.08
CA ILE A 859 -59.67 16.41 29.33
C ILE A 859 -59.52 15.29 28.29
N LYS A 860 -60.66 14.62 27.96
CA LYS A 860 -60.63 13.59 26.88
C LYS A 860 -60.30 14.14 25.49
N LYS A 861 -60.65 15.39 25.19
CA LYS A 861 -60.27 16.07 23.94
C LYS A 861 -58.80 16.43 23.90
N MET A 862 -58.17 16.68 25.05
CA MET A 862 -56.71 16.90 25.12
C MET A 862 -55.91 15.62 24.85
N LEU A 863 -56.40 14.44 25.23
CA LEU A 863 -55.84 13.13 24.93
C LEU A 863 -56.00 12.68 23.46
N LYS A 864 -56.83 13.36 22.66
CA LYS A 864 -57.08 13.04 21.24
C LYS A 864 -56.34 13.94 20.25
N LYS A 865 -55.53 14.87 20.72
CA LYS A 865 -54.59 15.66 19.92
C LYS A 865 -53.18 15.10 20.07
#